data_99db935a2975e76701b3e275738b1817
#
_entry.id   99db935a2975e76701b3e275738b1817
#
_cell.length_a   1.000
_cell.length_b   1.000
_cell.length_c   1.000
_cell.angle_alpha   90.00
_cell.angle_beta   90.00
_cell.angle_gamma   90.00
#
_symmetry.space_group_name_H-M   'P 1'
#
loop_
_entity.id
_entity.type
_entity.pdbx_description
1 polymer ?
#
loop_
_entity_poly.entity_id
_entity_poly.type
_entity_poly.pdbx_seq_one_letter_code
_entity_poly.pdbx_strand_id
1 'polypeptide(L)'
;MKRKTMAWLSAAVLLMGILSGCSSAADLSGLLSERNTGVSLFSGQSGTSYTAAAAGEYEDICSSGRYTLRFRQDIAAVSVFDSQTGTTAWNGAVTEELYPDLAMSTKVWADYMQSLVAITTVSKNDTRGNFVKEYAASDDNQIDVLRFDNGLAVTITFHDSNIRICVEIAMDEQGLRLRIPSDKIEENGDYYLYAVELLPFFGAANKQEDGYLFYPDGSGALSYFNQTDSKHLYATALTLDIYGPILQTDLFSETANPTAPLPVYGVKKQERAFLAAITEGAEYAQIGVSPSVNMSTIKLNRCSFQFIYREQYRIYLSNIVKYGDNLSSTLYGTRMTPDRLDLDREIRFFFLEDDEADYSGMANVYRSYLLHSRQMNTAAAAAEPPLSLMLFMGTQSDSGLIKSLVEMTSFEDAEQILSGYLDADIQNLQIVLRGWTEHGYGYTPDKAAPASALGGKKGLASLDRFAADHPGTSISLELDPVYAVKDKGNFSIGKDVLLQGNGSPVSDLTESFFYLSPARVWSNLQRNRKSLASYPHLHTAYETLGSQLFQDMRDKASVSRVDTRDIWQQILGSDKSPSVEGGNLYALAHAASLYDIPMTSSQNQITDVSVPWYSMVVYGSIPFTSEPGNLSYDLNLTKLQWLETGCLPTFELSQNSPTLLQNTDYTRLFTCENEDWKERVTALYKEFQTGVWPYTTDGSDPVYMTKHTVLEPDFVKILYSNGTALYINYTASSKTADGQTVGAGDYLVVGKEGVTP
;
A
#
# COMPACT_ATOMS: atom_id res chain seq x y z
N MET A 1 -29.03 -57.48 -27.80
CA MET A 1 -28.25 -57.45 -26.56
C MET A 1 -27.02 -56.50 -26.57
N LYS A 2 -26.62 -55.89 -27.71
CA LYS A 2 -25.46 -54.99 -27.80
C LYS A 2 -25.71 -53.51 -27.49
N ARG A 3 -26.96 -53.03 -27.31
CA ARG A 3 -27.27 -51.61 -27.03
C ARG A 3 -27.48 -51.28 -25.57
N LYS A 4 -27.65 -52.27 -24.67
CA LYS A 4 -27.81 -52.05 -23.23
C LYS A 4 -26.49 -52.03 -22.46
N THR A 5 -25.45 -52.68 -22.99
CA THR A 5 -24.10 -52.70 -22.38
C THR A 5 -23.32 -51.40 -22.61
N MET A 6 -23.61 -50.66 -23.68
CA MET A 6 -22.97 -49.39 -23.97
C MET A 6 -23.50 -48.23 -23.15
N ALA A 7 -24.77 -48.27 -22.72
CA ALA A 7 -25.37 -47.29 -21.86
C ALA A 7 -24.90 -47.36 -20.41
N TRP A 8 -24.50 -48.56 -19.94
CA TRP A 8 -23.97 -48.77 -18.59
C TRP A 8 -22.50 -48.38 -18.46
N LEU A 9 -21.69 -48.52 -19.53
CA LEU A 9 -20.31 -48.05 -19.55
C LEU A 9 -20.26 -46.51 -19.60
N SER A 10 -21.15 -45.84 -20.33
CA SER A 10 -21.21 -44.38 -20.39
C SER A 10 -21.69 -43.78 -19.07
N ALA A 11 -22.63 -44.45 -18.35
CA ALA A 11 -23.06 -44.01 -17.05
C ALA A 11 -22.01 -44.24 -15.95
N ALA A 12 -21.22 -45.33 -16.04
CA ALA A 12 -20.14 -45.59 -15.08
C ALA A 12 -18.95 -44.65 -15.27
N VAL A 13 -18.64 -44.25 -16.51
CA VAL A 13 -17.61 -43.24 -16.81
C VAL A 13 -18.07 -41.84 -16.39
N LEU A 14 -19.39 -41.53 -16.51
CA LEU A 14 -19.93 -40.27 -16.00
C LEU A 14 -19.98 -40.24 -14.45
N LEU A 15 -20.28 -41.39 -13.79
CA LEU A 15 -20.24 -41.46 -12.32
C LEU A 15 -18.83 -41.46 -11.73
N MET A 16 -17.83 -42.02 -12.42
CA MET A 16 -16.42 -41.91 -12.01
C MET A 16 -15.82 -40.52 -12.27
N GLY A 17 -16.34 -39.77 -13.23
CA GLY A 17 -15.96 -38.37 -13.45
C GLY A 17 -16.50 -37.41 -12.40
N ILE A 18 -17.58 -37.80 -11.68
CA ILE A 18 -18.19 -36.97 -10.63
C ILE A 18 -17.53 -37.23 -9.24
N LEU A 19 -16.84 -38.36 -9.07
CA LEU A 19 -16.21 -38.71 -7.79
C LEU A 19 -14.71 -38.36 -7.67
N SER A 20 -14.09 -37.86 -8.74
CA SER A 20 -12.68 -37.44 -8.72
C SER A 20 -12.48 -35.91 -8.66
N GLY A 21 -13.52 -35.14 -8.34
CA GLY A 21 -13.53 -33.68 -8.33
C GLY A 21 -13.88 -33.00 -7.00
N CYS A 22 -13.83 -33.72 -5.89
CA CYS A 22 -13.81 -33.06 -4.56
C CYS A 22 -12.36 -32.78 -4.18
N SER A 23 -11.74 -31.74 -4.74
CA SER A 23 -10.77 -31.01 -3.95
C SER A 23 -11.59 -30.31 -2.87
N SER A 24 -11.53 -30.78 -1.63
CA SER A 24 -12.02 -30.02 -0.48
C SER A 24 -11.48 -28.60 -0.62
N ALA A 25 -12.36 -27.60 -0.51
CA ALA A 25 -11.92 -26.22 -0.28
C ALA A 25 -10.84 -26.29 0.82
N ALA A 26 -9.72 -25.60 0.62
CA ALA A 26 -8.68 -25.57 1.63
C ALA A 26 -9.32 -25.09 2.94
N ASP A 27 -9.11 -25.83 4.01
CA ASP A 27 -9.57 -25.39 5.32
C ASP A 27 -8.70 -24.20 5.75
N LEU A 28 -9.29 -23.01 5.70
CA LEU A 28 -8.65 -21.75 6.06
C LEU A 28 -8.84 -21.39 7.52
N SER A 29 -9.67 -22.12 8.28
CA SER A 29 -10.08 -21.76 9.65
C SER A 29 -8.91 -21.60 10.63
N GLY A 30 -7.81 -22.33 10.42
CA GLY A 30 -6.59 -22.20 11.24
C GLY A 30 -5.64 -21.09 10.81
N LEU A 31 -5.95 -20.37 9.73
CA LEU A 31 -5.10 -19.29 9.17
C LEU A 31 -5.63 -17.91 9.52
N LEU A 32 -6.94 -17.82 9.75
CA LEU A 32 -7.61 -16.56 9.99
C LEU A 32 -7.46 -16.19 11.46
N SER A 33 -7.05 -14.94 11.70
CA SER A 33 -6.99 -14.39 13.06
C SER A 33 -8.39 -14.31 13.65
N GLU A 34 -8.53 -14.65 14.93
CA GLU A 34 -9.77 -14.34 15.67
C GLU A 34 -9.93 -12.81 15.66
N ARG A 35 -11.04 -12.36 15.09
CA ARG A 35 -11.36 -10.93 15.04
C ARG A 35 -11.85 -10.51 16.41
N ASN A 36 -11.09 -9.64 17.05
CA ASN A 36 -11.50 -9.02 18.30
C ASN A 36 -12.27 -7.73 17.96
N THR A 37 -13.55 -7.89 17.57
CA THR A 37 -14.42 -6.77 17.19
C THR A 37 -15.28 -6.30 18.36
N GLY A 38 -15.74 -5.04 18.32
CA GLY A 38 -16.53 -4.43 19.38
C GLY A 38 -15.69 -4.00 20.60
N VAL A 39 -14.37 -3.85 20.44
CA VAL A 39 -13.48 -3.44 21.54
C VAL A 39 -13.58 -1.94 21.75
N SER A 40 -14.04 -1.54 22.93
CA SER A 40 -14.12 -0.14 23.33
C SER A 40 -12.77 0.42 23.79
N LEU A 41 -12.49 1.68 23.43
CA LEU A 41 -11.38 2.48 24.01
C LEU A 41 -11.53 2.66 25.52
N PHE A 42 -12.74 2.55 26.04
CA PHE A 42 -13.11 2.74 27.42
C PHE A 42 -13.42 1.44 28.17
N SER A 43 -12.89 0.31 27.70
CA SER A 43 -13.08 -1.00 28.34
C SER A 43 -12.71 -0.94 29.83
N GLY A 44 -13.65 -1.35 30.67
CA GLY A 44 -13.46 -1.33 32.15
C GLY A 44 -13.73 0.02 32.82
N GLN A 45 -14.08 1.08 32.06
CA GLN A 45 -14.50 2.37 32.59
C GLN A 45 -16.03 2.49 32.60
N SER A 46 -16.56 3.30 33.51
CA SER A 46 -17.98 3.66 33.58
C SER A 46 -18.18 5.09 33.07
N GLY A 47 -18.87 5.21 31.93
CA GLY A 47 -19.22 6.51 31.36
C GLY A 47 -20.36 7.20 32.14
N THR A 48 -20.32 8.51 32.23
CA THR A 48 -21.39 9.34 32.78
C THR A 48 -22.09 10.09 31.65
N SER A 49 -23.42 10.23 31.71
CA SER A 49 -24.15 11.04 30.75
C SER A 49 -23.62 12.48 30.76
N TYR A 50 -23.34 13.00 29.59
CA TYR A 50 -22.82 14.35 29.41
C TYR A 50 -23.85 15.21 28.70
N THR A 51 -24.00 16.45 29.20
CA THR A 51 -24.76 17.50 28.56
C THR A 51 -23.96 18.79 28.69
N ALA A 52 -23.72 19.49 27.61
CA ALA A 52 -23.00 20.74 27.60
C ALA A 52 -23.70 21.82 28.46
N ALA A 53 -22.92 22.59 29.19
CA ALA A 53 -23.45 23.67 30.02
C ALA A 53 -23.96 24.84 29.18
N ALA A 54 -23.36 25.11 28.02
CA ALA A 54 -23.77 26.15 27.09
C ALA A 54 -23.84 25.59 25.63
N ALA A 55 -24.94 25.87 24.97
CA ALA A 55 -25.08 25.53 23.54
C ALA A 55 -24.15 26.42 22.68
N GLY A 56 -23.53 25.81 21.68
CA GLY A 56 -22.68 26.52 20.74
C GLY A 56 -21.23 26.76 21.19
N GLU A 57 -20.87 26.36 22.41
CA GLU A 57 -19.50 26.52 22.93
C GLU A 57 -18.75 25.19 23.02
N TYR A 58 -17.41 25.27 22.91
CA TYR A 58 -16.52 24.15 23.17
C TYR A 58 -16.19 24.03 24.65
N GLU A 59 -16.42 22.88 25.24
CA GLU A 59 -16.06 22.57 26.63
C GLU A 59 -14.86 21.65 26.72
N ASP A 60 -14.01 21.84 27.75
CA ASP A 60 -12.86 21.01 28.04
C ASP A 60 -13.31 19.62 28.54
N ILE A 61 -12.88 18.58 27.88
CA ILE A 61 -13.23 17.19 28.21
C ILE A 61 -12.13 16.52 29.04
N CYS A 62 -10.93 16.43 28.50
CA CYS A 62 -9.77 15.87 29.16
C CYS A 62 -8.49 16.46 28.56
N SER A 63 -7.38 16.33 29.30
CA SER A 63 -6.07 16.83 28.86
C SER A 63 -5.03 15.72 28.95
N SER A 64 -4.09 15.71 28.01
CA SER A 64 -2.91 14.87 28.02
C SER A 64 -1.71 15.69 27.52
N GLY A 65 -0.67 15.80 28.36
CA GLY A 65 0.47 16.67 28.08
C GLY A 65 0.05 18.13 27.86
N ARG A 66 0.45 18.70 26.72
CA ARG A 66 0.08 20.10 26.35
C ARG A 66 -1.31 20.26 25.72
N TYR A 67 -1.95 19.16 25.33
CA TYR A 67 -3.19 19.22 24.58
C TYR A 67 -4.43 18.93 25.43
N THR A 68 -5.51 19.65 25.14
CA THR A 68 -6.83 19.45 25.74
C THR A 68 -7.83 19.14 24.64
N LEU A 69 -8.50 17.99 24.76
CA LEU A 69 -9.67 17.66 23.94
C LEU A 69 -10.84 18.55 24.36
N ARG A 70 -11.44 19.23 23.41
CA ARG A 70 -12.65 20.04 23.56
C ARG A 70 -13.78 19.49 22.71
N PHE A 71 -14.99 19.61 23.20
CA PHE A 71 -16.17 19.11 22.51
C PHE A 71 -17.28 20.15 22.49
N ARG A 72 -17.95 20.29 21.37
CA ARG A 72 -19.14 21.11 21.15
C ARG A 72 -20.30 20.18 20.77
N GLN A 73 -21.31 20.07 21.70
CA GLN A 73 -22.33 19.02 21.61
C GLN A 73 -23.34 19.25 20.48
N ASP A 74 -23.78 20.49 20.23
CA ASP A 74 -24.85 20.83 19.27
C ASP A 74 -24.56 20.36 17.83
N ILE A 75 -23.29 20.31 17.45
CA ILE A 75 -22.85 19.85 16.13
C ILE A 75 -21.95 18.60 16.23
N ALA A 76 -21.84 17.99 17.40
CA ALA A 76 -20.93 16.86 17.68
C ALA A 76 -19.47 17.14 17.23
N ALA A 77 -18.97 18.36 17.39
CA ALA A 77 -17.65 18.74 16.90
C ALA A 77 -16.58 18.65 18.00
N VAL A 78 -15.37 18.27 17.59
CA VAL A 78 -14.18 18.25 18.45
C VAL A 78 -13.19 19.33 18.04
N SER A 79 -12.40 19.79 19.01
CA SER A 79 -11.19 20.57 18.75
C SER A 79 -10.09 20.18 19.73
N VAL A 80 -8.86 20.48 19.37
CA VAL A 80 -7.67 20.27 20.21
C VAL A 80 -7.08 21.62 20.58
N PHE A 81 -7.09 21.92 21.86
CA PHE A 81 -6.53 23.14 22.40
C PHE A 81 -5.11 22.90 22.90
N ASP A 82 -4.23 23.83 22.62
CA ASP A 82 -2.84 23.81 23.04
C ASP A 82 -2.64 24.75 24.23
N SER A 83 -2.35 24.21 25.39
CA SER A 83 -2.17 24.96 26.62
C SER A 83 -0.89 25.83 26.65
N GLN A 84 0.12 25.50 25.84
CA GLN A 84 1.36 26.27 25.73
C GLN A 84 1.18 27.57 24.97
N THR A 85 0.43 27.52 23.87
CA THR A 85 0.15 28.71 23.05
C THR A 85 -1.13 29.45 23.50
N GLY A 86 -1.99 28.78 24.27
CA GLY A 86 -3.28 29.32 24.67
C GLY A 86 -4.30 29.43 23.52
N THR A 87 -4.12 28.68 22.45
CA THR A 87 -4.97 28.72 21.24
C THR A 87 -5.45 27.32 20.86
N THR A 88 -6.48 27.24 20.02
CA THR A 88 -6.87 25.98 19.38
C THR A 88 -5.82 25.58 18.37
N ALA A 89 -5.20 24.41 18.58
CA ALA A 89 -4.23 23.82 17.65
C ALA A 89 -4.93 23.27 16.41
N TRP A 90 -5.98 22.47 16.61
CA TRP A 90 -6.68 21.79 15.52
C TRP A 90 -8.19 21.87 15.70
N ASN A 91 -8.90 22.19 14.61
CA ASN A 91 -10.36 22.20 14.56
C ASN A 91 -10.87 20.99 13.78
N GLY A 92 -11.88 20.30 14.33
CA GLY A 92 -12.61 19.25 13.66
C GLY A 92 -13.79 19.74 12.83
N ALA A 93 -14.25 20.95 13.10
CA ALA A 93 -15.33 21.60 12.36
C ALA A 93 -14.84 22.91 11.74
N VAL A 94 -15.32 23.19 10.56
CA VAL A 94 -15.15 24.48 9.87
C VAL A 94 -16.44 25.27 10.00
N THR A 95 -16.34 26.47 10.58
CA THR A 95 -17.46 27.40 10.84
C THR A 95 -17.23 28.73 10.13
N GLU A 96 -18.28 29.54 9.94
CA GLU A 96 -18.17 30.91 9.42
C GLU A 96 -17.30 31.81 10.32
N GLU A 97 -17.24 31.52 11.61
CA GLU A 97 -16.36 32.24 12.54
C GLU A 97 -14.87 31.97 12.22
N LEU A 98 -14.54 30.72 11.88
CA LEU A 98 -13.17 30.32 11.54
C LEU A 98 -12.75 30.83 10.17
N TYR A 99 -13.66 30.79 9.18
CA TYR A 99 -13.43 31.24 7.81
C TYR A 99 -14.60 32.14 7.33
N PRO A 100 -14.62 33.44 7.69
CA PRO A 100 -15.71 34.35 7.35
C PRO A 100 -15.96 34.54 5.86
N ASP A 101 -14.91 34.39 5.04
CA ASP A 101 -14.99 34.53 3.59
C ASP A 101 -15.45 33.26 2.87
N LEU A 102 -15.60 32.16 3.59
CA LEU A 102 -16.09 30.91 3.06
C LEU A 102 -17.60 30.97 2.92
N ALA A 103 -18.09 31.19 1.69
CA ALA A 103 -19.52 31.16 1.42
C ALA A 103 -20.04 29.74 1.68
N MET A 104 -20.63 29.51 2.85
CA MET A 104 -21.42 28.31 3.17
C MET A 104 -22.75 28.38 2.43
N SER A 105 -22.72 28.18 1.10
CA SER A 105 -23.80 28.55 0.19
C SER A 105 -25.08 27.73 0.36
N THR A 106 -25.02 26.62 1.10
CA THR A 106 -26.19 25.81 1.47
C THR A 106 -26.01 25.14 2.81
N LYS A 107 -27.14 24.87 3.50
CA LYS A 107 -27.13 24.13 4.79
C LYS A 107 -26.39 22.77 4.68
N VAL A 108 -26.55 22.05 3.59
CA VAL A 108 -25.91 20.75 3.34
C VAL A 108 -24.39 20.84 3.39
N TRP A 109 -23.80 21.90 2.80
CA TRP A 109 -22.35 22.11 2.89
C TRP A 109 -21.91 22.56 4.28
N ALA A 110 -22.71 23.37 4.97
CA ALA A 110 -22.43 23.77 6.34
C ALA A 110 -22.45 22.54 7.26
N ASP A 111 -23.47 21.70 7.17
CA ASP A 111 -23.60 20.47 7.94
C ASP A 111 -22.40 19.54 7.70
N TYR A 112 -21.96 19.38 6.44
CA TYR A 112 -20.79 18.56 6.12
C TYR A 112 -19.49 19.10 6.71
N MET A 113 -19.25 20.41 6.58
CA MET A 113 -18.02 21.05 7.06
C MET A 113 -17.91 21.06 8.59
N GLN A 114 -19.02 20.95 9.31
CA GLN A 114 -19.06 20.97 10.78
C GLN A 114 -19.09 19.57 11.40
N SER A 115 -19.30 18.53 10.61
CA SER A 115 -19.58 17.18 11.12
C SER A 115 -18.36 16.44 11.65
N LEU A 116 -18.51 15.79 12.80
CA LEU A 116 -17.63 14.74 13.31
C LEU A 116 -17.62 13.52 12.35
N VAL A 117 -18.81 13.20 11.84
CA VAL A 117 -19.04 12.00 11.01
C VAL A 117 -19.92 12.38 9.82
N ALA A 118 -19.52 11.97 8.64
CA ALA A 118 -20.36 11.90 7.46
C ALA A 118 -20.55 10.45 7.07
N ILE A 119 -21.80 10.03 6.86
CA ILE A 119 -22.12 8.69 6.40
C ILE A 119 -22.58 8.71 4.95
N THR A 120 -22.28 7.64 4.25
CA THR A 120 -22.83 7.36 2.92
C THR A 120 -23.73 6.15 3.01
N THR A 121 -24.97 6.32 2.60
CA THR A 121 -26.02 5.30 2.68
C THR A 121 -26.55 4.92 1.30
N VAL A 122 -27.19 3.78 1.23
CA VAL A 122 -27.89 3.31 0.02
C VAL A 122 -29.15 2.58 0.42
N SER A 123 -30.26 2.81 -0.29
CA SER A 123 -31.50 2.08 -0.01
C SER A 123 -31.32 0.57 -0.23
N LYS A 124 -31.87 -0.24 0.68
CA LYS A 124 -31.84 -1.73 0.62
C LYS A 124 -32.45 -2.27 -0.68
N ASN A 125 -33.30 -1.50 -1.33
CA ASN A 125 -33.95 -1.85 -2.59
C ASN A 125 -33.28 -1.26 -3.84
N ASP A 126 -32.22 -0.46 -3.67
CA ASP A 126 -31.53 0.17 -4.80
C ASP A 126 -30.64 -0.84 -5.53
N THR A 127 -30.78 -0.89 -6.85
CA THR A 127 -29.97 -1.72 -7.76
C THR A 127 -29.07 -0.88 -8.67
N ARG A 128 -29.08 0.45 -8.52
CA ARG A 128 -28.29 1.40 -9.34
C ARG A 128 -27.10 1.98 -8.61
N GLY A 129 -27.04 1.81 -7.26
CA GLY A 129 -26.00 2.37 -6.42
C GLY A 129 -26.15 3.88 -6.23
N ASN A 130 -27.40 4.36 -6.02
CA ASN A 130 -27.64 5.76 -5.68
C ASN A 130 -27.27 6.00 -4.23
N PHE A 131 -26.12 6.61 -4.01
CA PHE A 131 -25.61 6.95 -2.68
C PHE A 131 -26.20 8.26 -2.20
N VAL A 132 -26.56 8.30 -0.91
CA VAL A 132 -26.99 9.50 -0.20
C VAL A 132 -26.02 9.77 0.94
N LYS A 133 -25.65 11.02 1.15
CA LYS A 133 -24.81 11.43 2.29
C LYS A 133 -25.68 12.07 3.38
N GLU A 134 -25.37 11.71 4.61
CA GLU A 134 -25.94 12.33 5.83
C GLU A 134 -24.80 12.79 6.74
N TYR A 135 -25.02 13.84 7.50
CA TYR A 135 -24.00 14.55 8.25
C TYR A 135 -24.38 14.66 9.73
N ALA A 136 -23.44 14.40 10.62
CA ALA A 136 -23.69 14.42 12.07
C ALA A 136 -24.21 15.77 12.59
N ALA A 137 -23.79 16.88 11.98
CA ALA A 137 -24.18 18.23 12.38
C ALA A 137 -25.59 18.67 11.89
N SER A 138 -26.35 17.80 11.18
CA SER A 138 -27.72 18.14 10.76
C SER A 138 -28.65 18.20 11.96
N ASP A 139 -29.50 19.26 12.03
CA ASP A 139 -30.33 19.62 13.19
C ASP A 139 -31.30 18.52 13.63
N ASP A 140 -31.74 17.66 12.71
CA ASP A 140 -32.74 16.61 12.96
C ASP A 140 -32.14 15.34 13.59
N ASN A 141 -30.82 15.25 13.73
CA ASN A 141 -30.13 14.10 14.31
C ASN A 141 -30.21 14.12 15.83
N GLN A 142 -30.24 12.92 16.42
CA GLN A 142 -30.10 12.80 17.90
C GLN A 142 -28.63 12.50 18.22
N ILE A 143 -28.09 13.22 19.21
CA ILE A 143 -26.70 13.10 19.69
C ILE A 143 -26.74 12.80 21.19
N ASP A 144 -26.33 11.59 21.56
CA ASP A 144 -26.19 11.13 22.94
C ASP A 144 -24.69 11.02 23.29
N VAL A 145 -24.27 11.52 24.44
CA VAL A 145 -22.86 11.56 24.82
C VAL A 145 -22.62 10.95 26.18
N LEU A 146 -21.62 10.09 26.28
CA LEU A 146 -21.07 9.61 27.54
C LEU A 146 -19.66 10.17 27.70
N ARG A 147 -19.35 10.71 28.89
CA ARG A 147 -18.03 11.20 29.27
C ARG A 147 -17.28 10.15 30.08
N PHE A 148 -15.99 9.97 29.78
CA PHE A 148 -15.02 9.12 30.47
C PHE A 148 -13.83 9.98 30.95
N ASP A 149 -12.94 9.39 31.75
CA ASP A 149 -11.79 10.11 32.31
C ASP A 149 -10.88 10.72 31.25
N ASN A 150 -10.69 10.01 30.12
CA ASN A 150 -9.79 10.42 29.04
C ASN A 150 -10.49 10.65 27.69
N GLY A 151 -11.82 10.85 27.67
CA GLY A 151 -12.54 11.09 26.42
C GLY A 151 -14.04 11.01 26.48
N LEU A 152 -14.65 10.77 25.32
CA LEU A 152 -16.09 10.74 25.07
C LEU A 152 -16.49 9.54 24.21
N ALA A 153 -17.70 9.02 24.42
CA ALA A 153 -18.40 8.21 23.42
C ALA A 153 -19.61 9.00 22.90
N VAL A 154 -19.58 9.37 21.64
CA VAL A 154 -20.61 10.17 20.97
C VAL A 154 -21.44 9.26 20.09
N THR A 155 -22.71 9.07 20.42
CA THR A 155 -23.65 8.25 19.65
C THR A 155 -24.55 9.16 18.84
N ILE A 156 -24.55 8.98 17.53
CA ILE A 156 -25.34 9.76 16.57
C ILE A 156 -26.38 8.84 15.95
N THR A 157 -27.65 9.25 16.01
CA THR A 157 -28.75 8.60 15.27
C THR A 157 -29.13 9.51 14.12
N PHE A 158 -28.83 9.07 12.91
CA PHE A 158 -29.13 9.80 11.69
C PHE A 158 -30.62 9.72 11.37
N HIS A 159 -31.25 10.88 11.18
CA HIS A 159 -32.69 10.99 11.07
C HIS A 159 -33.27 10.26 9.84
N ASP A 160 -32.70 10.51 8.64
CA ASP A 160 -33.24 10.04 7.38
C ASP A 160 -33.07 8.53 7.18
N SER A 161 -31.91 8.00 7.50
CA SER A 161 -31.59 6.57 7.35
C SER A 161 -31.97 5.72 8.55
N ASN A 162 -32.18 6.33 9.73
CA ASN A 162 -32.32 5.66 11.02
C ASN A 162 -31.12 4.71 11.34
N ILE A 163 -29.93 5.15 10.89
CA ILE A 163 -28.66 4.50 11.23
C ILE A 163 -28.11 5.14 12.50
N ARG A 164 -27.61 4.31 13.41
CA ARG A 164 -27.00 4.75 14.67
C ARG A 164 -25.54 4.32 14.70
N ILE A 165 -24.65 5.26 15.00
CA ILE A 165 -23.20 5.02 15.08
C ILE A 165 -22.66 5.65 16.37
N CYS A 166 -21.84 4.89 17.11
CA CYS A 166 -21.09 5.42 18.24
C CYS A 166 -19.64 5.65 17.83
N VAL A 167 -19.13 6.85 18.06
CA VAL A 167 -17.72 7.20 17.89
C VAL A 167 -17.13 7.44 19.28
N GLU A 168 -16.14 6.65 19.62
CA GLU A 168 -15.33 6.80 20.81
C GLU A 168 -14.14 7.71 20.51
N ILE A 169 -13.90 8.71 21.33
CA ILE A 169 -12.88 9.74 21.14
C ILE A 169 -12.06 9.84 22.41
N ALA A 170 -10.78 9.52 22.35
CA ALA A 170 -9.89 9.53 23.50
C ALA A 170 -8.61 10.33 23.20
N MET A 171 -8.06 10.96 24.22
CA MET A 171 -6.76 11.63 24.20
C MET A 171 -5.79 10.87 25.09
N ASP A 172 -4.61 10.56 24.58
CA ASP A 172 -3.51 9.95 25.34
C ASP A 172 -2.19 10.71 25.07
N GLU A 173 -1.07 10.22 25.62
CA GLU A 173 0.24 10.87 25.48
C GLU A 173 0.75 10.90 24.01
N GLN A 174 0.25 10.03 23.17
CA GLN A 174 0.62 9.97 21.75
C GLN A 174 -0.30 10.82 20.85
N GLY A 175 -1.42 11.33 21.36
CA GLY A 175 -2.35 12.21 20.64
C GLY A 175 -3.80 11.80 20.72
N LEU A 176 -4.56 12.07 19.66
CA LEU A 176 -6.00 11.85 19.61
C LEU A 176 -6.31 10.50 18.93
N ARG A 177 -7.27 9.75 19.50
CA ARG A 177 -7.80 8.50 18.92
C ARG A 177 -9.29 8.61 18.69
N LEU A 178 -9.74 8.13 17.54
CA LEU A 178 -11.15 7.95 17.22
C LEU A 178 -11.40 6.51 16.84
N ARG A 179 -12.41 5.88 17.46
CA ARG A 179 -12.78 4.49 17.18
C ARG A 179 -14.28 4.36 16.96
N ILE A 180 -14.66 3.53 15.99
CA ILE A 180 -16.02 3.05 15.79
C ILE A 180 -16.00 1.55 16.08
N PRO A 181 -16.45 1.10 17.25
CA PRO A 181 -16.66 -0.32 17.52
C PRO A 181 -17.79 -0.87 16.63
N SER A 182 -17.55 -2.00 15.99
CA SER A 182 -18.49 -2.54 15.00
C SER A 182 -19.84 -2.94 15.59
N ASP A 183 -19.85 -3.39 16.87
CA ASP A 183 -21.05 -3.76 17.62
C ASP A 183 -21.94 -2.55 18.00
N LYS A 184 -21.42 -1.32 17.84
CA LYS A 184 -22.12 -0.07 18.13
C LYS A 184 -22.74 0.58 16.90
N ILE A 185 -22.83 -0.14 15.78
CA ILE A 185 -23.49 0.32 14.57
C ILE A 185 -24.81 -0.42 14.40
N GLU A 186 -25.93 0.33 14.32
CA GLU A 186 -27.27 -0.21 14.14
C GLU A 186 -27.91 0.35 12.87
N GLU A 187 -28.53 -0.52 12.05
CA GLU A 187 -29.22 -0.17 10.81
C GLU A 187 -30.72 -0.45 10.94
N ASN A 188 -31.44 0.46 11.58
CA ASN A 188 -32.81 0.28 11.99
C ASN A 188 -33.85 0.66 10.92
N GLY A 189 -33.41 1.22 9.78
CA GLY A 189 -34.27 1.71 8.68
C GLY A 189 -34.14 0.88 7.39
N ASP A 190 -34.57 1.50 6.28
CA ASP A 190 -34.55 0.91 4.94
C ASP A 190 -33.24 1.18 4.16
N TYR A 191 -32.21 1.62 4.86
CA TYR A 191 -30.92 1.93 4.29
C TYR A 191 -29.82 1.02 4.82
N TYR A 192 -28.84 0.76 3.97
CA TYR A 192 -27.55 0.17 4.31
C TYR A 192 -26.53 1.27 4.55
N LEU A 193 -25.69 1.12 5.56
CA LEU A 193 -24.47 1.89 5.71
C LEU A 193 -23.45 1.41 4.69
N TYR A 194 -23.03 2.27 3.77
CA TYR A 194 -21.99 1.94 2.80
C TYR A 194 -20.60 2.41 3.26
N ALA A 195 -20.48 3.69 3.65
CA ALA A 195 -19.21 4.25 4.04
C ALA A 195 -19.36 5.27 5.17
N VAL A 196 -18.27 5.45 5.93
CA VAL A 196 -18.14 6.45 6.99
C VAL A 196 -16.87 7.26 6.78
N GLU A 197 -16.98 8.56 6.80
CA GLU A 197 -15.88 9.53 6.81
C GLU A 197 -15.80 10.17 8.19
N LEU A 198 -14.69 9.97 8.92
CA LEU A 198 -14.46 10.54 10.25
C LEU A 198 -13.67 11.84 10.14
N LEU A 199 -14.10 12.88 10.85
CA LEU A 199 -13.46 14.18 10.89
C LEU A 199 -13.09 14.73 9.50
N PRO A 200 -14.06 14.86 8.57
CA PRO A 200 -13.79 15.18 7.16
C PRO A 200 -13.04 16.49 6.94
N PHE A 201 -13.02 17.39 7.92
CA PHE A 201 -12.36 18.70 7.84
C PHE A 201 -11.35 18.96 8.96
N PHE A 202 -10.86 17.92 9.62
CA PHE A 202 -9.84 18.10 10.67
C PHE A 202 -8.55 18.69 10.09
N GLY A 203 -8.16 19.85 10.60
CA GLY A 203 -6.99 20.56 10.11
C GLY A 203 -7.15 21.21 8.73
N ALA A 204 -8.37 21.30 8.19
CA ALA A 204 -8.60 21.96 6.91
C ALA A 204 -8.06 23.39 6.89
N ALA A 205 -7.57 23.80 5.72
CA ALA A 205 -6.91 25.10 5.53
C ALA A 205 -7.37 25.80 4.23
N ASN A 206 -7.40 27.11 4.24
CA ASN A 206 -7.62 27.90 3.03
C ASN A 206 -6.30 28.18 2.26
N LYS A 207 -6.40 28.81 1.09
CA LYS A 207 -5.23 29.15 0.24
C LYS A 207 -4.29 30.19 0.80
N GLN A 208 -4.72 30.97 1.80
CA GLN A 208 -3.93 32.04 2.42
C GLN A 208 -3.04 31.54 3.55
N GLU A 209 -3.33 30.34 4.05
CA GLU A 209 -2.52 29.72 5.10
C GLU A 209 -1.27 29.05 4.50
N ASP A 210 -0.19 29.08 5.25
CA ASP A 210 1.04 28.39 4.88
C ASP A 210 0.99 26.93 5.32
N GLY A 211 1.34 26.01 4.40
CA GLY A 211 1.36 24.59 4.67
C GLY A 211 1.04 23.72 3.46
N TYR A 212 0.82 22.44 3.75
CA TYR A 212 0.55 21.43 2.73
C TYR A 212 -0.25 20.24 3.27
N LEU A 213 -0.85 19.52 2.34
CA LEU A 213 -1.35 18.15 2.54
C LEU A 213 -0.22 17.18 2.17
N PHE A 214 0.03 16.19 3.03
CA PHE A 214 0.87 15.02 2.75
C PHE A 214 -0.02 13.79 2.53
N TYR A 215 0.31 12.97 1.51
CA TYR A 215 -0.35 11.69 1.25
C TYR A 215 0.62 10.68 0.62
N PRO A 216 0.42 9.36 0.88
CA PRO A 216 1.38 8.32 0.53
C PRO A 216 1.17 7.79 -0.90
N ASP A 217 1.24 8.67 -1.90
CA ASP A 217 1.23 8.34 -3.32
C ASP A 217 2.66 7.99 -3.77
N GLY A 218 2.90 6.74 -4.14
CA GLY A 218 4.24 6.25 -4.45
C GLY A 218 5.20 6.43 -3.26
N SER A 219 6.29 7.17 -3.45
CA SER A 219 7.24 7.50 -2.38
C SER A 219 6.69 8.47 -1.34
N GLY A 220 5.66 9.23 -1.69
CA GLY A 220 5.04 10.29 -0.91
C GLY A 220 4.89 11.58 -1.71
N ALA A 221 3.81 12.30 -1.47
CA ALA A 221 3.45 13.50 -2.22
C ALA A 221 3.02 14.65 -1.30
N LEU A 222 3.36 15.87 -1.68
CA LEU A 222 2.90 17.10 -1.06
C LEU A 222 2.02 17.89 -2.02
N SER A 223 0.95 18.48 -1.47
CA SER A 223 0.07 19.43 -2.16
C SER A 223 -0.01 20.71 -1.32
N TYR A 224 0.63 21.79 -1.77
CA TYR A 224 0.67 23.06 -1.02
C TYR A 224 -0.69 23.77 -1.02
N PHE A 225 -1.00 24.50 0.06
CA PHE A 225 -2.29 25.19 0.19
C PHE A 225 -2.45 26.34 -0.81
N ASN A 226 -1.37 27.04 -1.12
CA ASN A 226 -1.35 28.23 -1.95
C ASN A 226 -1.18 27.96 -3.46
N GLN A 227 -1.64 26.79 -3.92
CA GLN A 227 -1.54 26.39 -5.32
C GLN A 227 -2.09 27.47 -6.26
N THR A 228 -1.22 28.10 -7.03
CA THR A 228 -1.57 29.14 -8.00
C THR A 228 -1.25 28.74 -9.43
N ASP A 229 -0.59 27.60 -9.62
CA ASP A 229 -0.09 27.15 -10.92
C ASP A 229 -1.24 26.72 -11.84
N SER A 230 -1.09 27.04 -13.13
CA SER A 230 -1.99 26.57 -14.20
C SER A 230 -2.08 25.04 -14.31
N LYS A 231 -1.07 24.32 -13.81
CA LYS A 231 -1.04 22.86 -13.66
C LYS A 231 -2.26 22.31 -12.92
N HIS A 232 -2.76 23.05 -11.92
CA HIS A 232 -3.90 22.62 -11.10
C HIS A 232 -5.27 23.14 -11.58
N LEU A 233 -5.31 23.81 -12.73
CA LEU A 233 -6.53 24.47 -13.22
C LEU A 233 -7.73 23.52 -13.37
N TYR A 234 -7.47 22.29 -13.80
CA TYR A 234 -8.48 21.24 -14.02
C TYR A 234 -8.36 20.09 -13.02
N ALA A 235 -7.51 20.22 -12.01
CA ALA A 235 -7.35 19.19 -11.02
C ALA A 235 -8.63 19.00 -10.20
N THR A 236 -8.92 17.77 -9.85
CA THR A 236 -10.02 17.36 -8.98
C THR A 236 -9.45 16.69 -7.73
N ALA A 237 -10.32 16.39 -6.77
CA ALA A 237 -9.92 15.56 -5.62
C ALA A 237 -9.35 14.22 -6.08
N LEU A 238 -8.36 13.73 -5.33
CA LEU A 238 -7.75 12.42 -5.50
C LEU A 238 -8.29 11.46 -4.44
N THR A 239 -8.54 10.22 -4.83
CA THR A 239 -8.82 9.12 -3.91
C THR A 239 -7.74 8.06 -4.07
N LEU A 240 -7.18 7.59 -2.96
CA LEU A 240 -6.20 6.49 -2.93
C LEU A 240 -6.84 5.29 -2.23
N ASP A 241 -6.81 4.13 -2.87
CA ASP A 241 -7.25 2.88 -2.25
C ASP A 241 -6.10 2.31 -1.40
N ILE A 242 -6.37 1.97 -0.14
CA ILE A 242 -5.34 1.42 0.74
C ILE A 242 -5.15 -0.07 0.43
N TYR A 243 -3.88 -0.48 0.23
CA TYR A 243 -3.45 -1.86 -0.05
C TYR A 243 -3.99 -2.46 -1.36
N GLY A 244 -4.19 -1.65 -2.37
CA GLY A 244 -4.69 -2.07 -3.67
C GLY A 244 -6.19 -1.79 -3.88
N PRO A 245 -6.70 -1.94 -5.12
CA PRO A 245 -8.07 -1.61 -5.46
C PRO A 245 -9.10 -2.28 -4.55
N ILE A 246 -10.04 -1.51 -4.01
CA ILE A 246 -11.11 -2.05 -3.16
C ILE A 246 -12.16 -2.77 -4.00
N LEU A 247 -12.47 -2.24 -5.19
CA LEU A 247 -13.41 -2.88 -6.10
C LEU A 247 -12.71 -3.96 -6.91
N GLN A 248 -13.25 -5.19 -6.89
CA GLN A 248 -12.69 -6.29 -7.69
C GLN A 248 -12.61 -5.98 -9.19
N THR A 249 -13.53 -5.16 -9.71
CA THR A 249 -13.55 -4.76 -11.12
C THR A 249 -12.38 -3.88 -11.50
N ASP A 250 -11.72 -3.29 -10.54
CA ASP A 250 -10.61 -2.36 -10.75
C ASP A 250 -9.24 -3.05 -10.73
N LEU A 251 -9.19 -4.34 -10.35
CA LEU A 251 -7.94 -5.12 -10.34
C LEU A 251 -7.23 -5.20 -11.71
N PHE A 252 -8.00 -5.06 -12.82
CA PHE A 252 -7.48 -5.01 -14.19
C PHE A 252 -7.82 -3.69 -14.89
N SER A 253 -8.14 -2.63 -14.16
CA SER A 253 -8.57 -1.35 -14.73
C SER A 253 -7.44 -0.34 -14.75
N GLU A 254 -7.15 0.23 -15.92
CA GLU A 254 -6.22 1.36 -16.06
C GLU A 254 -6.75 2.65 -15.42
N THR A 255 -8.06 2.70 -15.10
CA THR A 255 -8.72 3.85 -14.48
C THR A 255 -9.01 3.62 -12.99
N ALA A 256 -8.41 2.60 -12.39
CA ALA A 256 -8.48 2.39 -10.96
C ALA A 256 -7.89 3.57 -10.19
N ASN A 257 -8.35 3.76 -8.95
CA ASN A 257 -7.71 4.71 -8.06
C ASN A 257 -6.24 4.32 -7.84
N PRO A 258 -5.31 5.28 -7.73
CA PRO A 258 -3.97 4.99 -7.25
C PRO A 258 -4.04 4.38 -5.86
N THR A 259 -2.99 3.68 -5.46
CA THR A 259 -2.97 2.92 -4.21
C THR A 259 -2.02 3.52 -3.19
N ALA A 260 -2.35 3.34 -1.91
CA ALA A 260 -1.53 3.75 -0.78
C ALA A 260 -0.94 2.52 -0.07
N PRO A 261 0.38 2.38 0.02
CA PRO A 261 1.01 1.26 0.72
C PRO A 261 0.92 1.38 2.24
N LEU A 262 0.81 2.60 2.76
CA LEU A 262 0.69 2.90 4.19
C LEU A 262 -0.60 3.69 4.44
N PRO A 263 -1.37 3.34 5.49
CA PRO A 263 -2.69 3.91 5.74
C PRO A 263 -2.59 5.23 6.51
N VAL A 264 -1.97 6.24 5.92
CA VAL A 264 -1.67 7.52 6.58
C VAL A 264 -1.97 8.71 5.67
N TYR A 265 -2.22 9.86 6.28
CA TYR A 265 -2.08 11.18 5.64
C TYR A 265 -1.60 12.21 6.67
N GLY A 266 -1.11 13.35 6.20
CA GLY A 266 -0.65 14.40 7.08
C GLY A 266 -1.12 15.79 6.65
N VAL A 267 -1.13 16.70 7.60
CA VAL A 267 -1.38 18.12 7.36
C VAL A 267 -0.32 18.92 8.11
N LYS A 268 0.39 19.78 7.39
CA LYS A 268 1.23 20.82 8.00
C LYS A 268 0.54 22.15 7.83
N LYS A 269 0.47 22.93 8.93
CA LYS A 269 -0.14 24.25 8.97
C LYS A 269 0.70 25.16 9.86
N GLN A 270 1.42 26.11 9.25
CA GLN A 270 2.40 26.95 9.94
C GLN A 270 3.46 26.10 10.68
N GLU A 271 3.68 26.35 11.98
CA GLU A 271 4.67 25.64 12.83
C GLU A 271 4.11 24.36 13.46
N ARG A 272 3.00 23.84 12.95
CA ARG A 272 2.33 22.65 13.46
C ARG A 272 2.05 21.65 12.36
N ALA A 273 2.09 20.37 12.72
CA ALA A 273 1.67 19.31 11.83
C ALA A 273 0.95 18.21 12.61
N PHE A 274 0.22 17.37 11.89
CA PHE A 274 -0.16 16.07 12.40
C PHE A 274 0.00 14.99 11.32
N LEU A 275 0.23 13.77 11.78
CA LEU A 275 0.04 12.57 10.99
C LEU A 275 -1.19 11.85 11.50
N ALA A 276 -2.14 11.54 10.61
CA ALA A 276 -3.24 10.63 10.86
C ALA A 276 -2.90 9.24 10.32
N ALA A 277 -3.12 8.20 11.12
CA ALA A 277 -2.89 6.81 10.73
C ALA A 277 -4.10 5.95 11.10
N ILE A 278 -4.52 5.06 10.19
CA ILE A 278 -5.49 4.02 10.53
C ILE A 278 -4.76 2.91 11.28
N THR A 279 -5.22 2.60 12.47
CA THR A 279 -4.68 1.53 13.32
C THR A 279 -5.53 0.27 13.29
N GLU A 280 -6.80 0.38 12.86
CA GLU A 280 -7.73 -0.75 12.68
C GLU A 280 -8.61 -0.53 11.44
N GLY A 281 -8.73 -1.56 10.58
CA GLY A 281 -9.67 -1.60 9.46
C GLY A 281 -9.19 -0.91 8.19
N ALA A 282 -7.88 -0.78 7.98
CA ALA A 282 -7.28 -0.17 6.79
C ALA A 282 -7.59 -0.92 5.49
N GLU A 283 -7.86 -2.22 5.54
CA GLU A 283 -8.11 -3.08 4.37
C GLU A 283 -9.33 -2.64 3.55
N TYR A 284 -10.25 -1.93 4.18
CA TYR A 284 -11.45 -1.38 3.54
C TYR A 284 -11.53 0.12 3.77
N ALA A 285 -10.44 0.83 3.52
CA ALA A 285 -10.39 2.27 3.66
C ALA A 285 -9.74 2.97 2.46
N GLN A 286 -10.10 4.22 2.27
CA GLN A 286 -9.58 5.10 1.23
C GLN A 286 -9.08 6.40 1.86
N ILE A 287 -8.11 7.04 1.20
CA ILE A 287 -7.65 8.39 1.54
C ILE A 287 -8.22 9.35 0.52
N GLY A 288 -9.04 10.29 0.96
CA GLY A 288 -9.52 11.41 0.15
C GLY A 288 -8.60 12.62 0.31
N VAL A 289 -8.06 13.12 -0.80
CA VAL A 289 -7.23 14.33 -0.86
C VAL A 289 -7.97 15.38 -1.67
N SER A 290 -8.35 16.47 -1.07
CA SER A 290 -9.15 17.52 -1.71
C SER A 290 -8.46 18.86 -1.57
N PRO A 291 -7.61 19.26 -2.52
CA PRO A 291 -6.99 20.58 -2.52
C PRO A 291 -8.00 21.67 -2.89
N SER A 292 -7.74 22.89 -2.44
CA SER A 292 -8.54 24.08 -2.80
C SER A 292 -8.17 24.56 -4.21
N VAL A 293 -8.60 23.84 -5.24
CA VAL A 293 -8.37 24.17 -6.64
C VAL A 293 -9.59 24.82 -7.30
N ASN A 294 -9.43 25.33 -8.51
CA ASN A 294 -10.50 26.06 -9.20
C ASN A 294 -11.80 25.27 -9.37
N MET A 295 -11.68 23.95 -9.61
CA MET A 295 -12.83 23.06 -9.78
C MET A 295 -13.46 22.60 -8.45
N SER A 296 -12.83 22.88 -7.31
CA SER A 296 -13.37 22.48 -6.00
C SER A 296 -14.60 23.31 -5.64
N THR A 297 -15.67 22.65 -5.21
CA THR A 297 -16.87 23.30 -4.67
C THR A 297 -16.57 23.96 -3.33
N ILE A 298 -15.88 23.24 -2.44
CA ILE A 298 -15.41 23.76 -1.15
C ILE A 298 -13.98 24.27 -1.35
N LYS A 299 -13.75 25.55 -1.02
CA LYS A 299 -12.45 26.21 -1.21
C LYS A 299 -11.50 25.99 -0.02
N LEU A 300 -11.38 24.74 0.42
CA LEU A 300 -10.49 24.32 1.50
C LEU A 300 -9.62 23.15 1.04
N ASN A 301 -8.38 23.16 1.53
CA ASN A 301 -7.45 22.04 1.42
C ASN A 301 -7.74 21.09 2.58
N ARG A 302 -7.97 19.80 2.31
CA ARG A 302 -8.26 18.79 3.32
C ARG A 302 -7.86 17.39 2.88
N CYS A 303 -7.55 16.53 3.86
CA CYS A 303 -7.47 15.08 3.71
C CYS A 303 -8.41 14.42 4.72
N SER A 304 -8.91 13.24 4.38
CA SER A 304 -9.72 12.42 5.29
C SER A 304 -9.64 10.95 4.93
N PHE A 305 -9.97 10.08 5.90
CA PHE A 305 -10.20 8.66 5.63
C PHE A 305 -11.68 8.39 5.43
N GLN A 306 -11.97 7.54 4.44
CA GLN A 306 -13.28 6.96 4.22
C GLN A 306 -13.22 5.46 4.45
N PHE A 307 -13.98 4.93 5.41
CA PHE A 307 -14.11 3.51 5.69
C PHE A 307 -15.30 2.92 4.95
N ILE A 308 -15.06 1.85 4.21
CA ILE A 308 -16.09 1.10 3.48
C ILE A 308 -16.61 -0.04 4.36
N TYR A 309 -17.92 -0.16 4.45
CA TYR A 309 -18.61 -1.14 5.30
C TYR A 309 -19.31 -2.26 4.54
N ARG A 310 -19.36 -2.18 3.21
CA ARG A 310 -19.96 -3.21 2.34
C ARG A 310 -19.21 -3.36 1.04
N GLU A 311 -19.04 -4.59 0.63
CA GLU A 311 -18.45 -4.92 -0.66
C GLU A 311 -19.47 -4.68 -1.77
N GLN A 312 -19.00 -4.15 -2.88
CA GLN A 312 -19.78 -3.94 -4.09
C GLN A 312 -19.47 -4.99 -5.14
N TYR A 313 -20.50 -5.39 -5.89
CA TYR A 313 -20.34 -6.23 -7.07
C TYR A 313 -21.27 -5.84 -8.19
N ARG A 314 -20.88 -6.13 -9.43
CA ARG A 314 -21.70 -5.85 -10.61
C ARG A 314 -22.80 -6.90 -10.75
N ILE A 315 -23.99 -6.46 -11.17
CA ILE A 315 -25.07 -7.32 -11.60
C ILE A 315 -25.44 -6.98 -13.03
N TYR A 316 -25.91 -7.99 -13.74
CA TYR A 316 -26.37 -7.87 -15.11
C TYR A 316 -27.82 -7.39 -15.11
N LEU A 317 -28.12 -6.22 -15.65
CA LEU A 317 -29.48 -5.66 -15.66
C LEU A 317 -30.23 -5.94 -16.96
N SER A 318 -29.58 -5.94 -18.10
CA SER A 318 -30.20 -6.32 -19.41
C SER A 318 -29.16 -6.57 -20.48
N ASN A 319 -29.52 -7.47 -21.42
CA ASN A 319 -28.92 -7.55 -22.74
C ASN A 319 -29.48 -6.43 -23.60
N ILE A 320 -28.74 -5.44 -23.82
CA ILE A 320 -28.58 -4.50 -24.89
C ILE A 320 -29.74 -4.10 -25.76
N VAL A 321 -29.85 -2.83 -25.84
CA VAL A 321 -30.52 -2.12 -26.93
C VAL A 321 -29.52 -1.87 -28.07
N LYS A 322 -29.78 -2.43 -29.25
CA LYS A 322 -29.11 -2.09 -30.49
C LYS A 322 -29.49 -0.67 -30.89
N TYR A 323 -28.54 0.25 -30.93
CA TYR A 323 -28.71 1.53 -31.60
C TYR A 323 -27.83 1.55 -32.86
N GLY A 324 -28.47 1.36 -34.05
CA GLY A 324 -27.75 1.35 -35.32
C GLY A 324 -26.75 0.21 -35.46
N ASP A 325 -25.71 0.41 -36.26
CA ASP A 325 -24.65 -0.57 -36.51
C ASP A 325 -23.58 -0.61 -35.41
N ASN A 326 -23.73 0.17 -34.37
CA ASN A 326 -22.78 0.17 -33.22
C ASN A 326 -23.26 -0.80 -32.15
N LEU A 327 -22.36 -1.72 -31.78
CA LEU A 327 -22.52 -2.69 -30.70
C LEU A 327 -22.64 -1.98 -29.36
N SER A 328 -23.72 -2.12 -28.79
CA SER A 328 -24.28 -2.18 -27.46
C SER A 328 -23.37 -2.16 -26.28
N SER A 329 -23.60 -1.21 -25.40
CA SER A 329 -23.16 -1.29 -24.01
C SER A 329 -24.07 -2.24 -23.22
N THR A 330 -23.50 -3.22 -22.59
CA THR A 330 -24.16 -4.02 -21.55
C THR A 330 -24.49 -3.12 -20.36
N LEU A 331 -25.76 -3.09 -19.96
CA LEU A 331 -26.16 -2.32 -18.80
C LEU A 331 -25.86 -3.14 -17.53
N TYR A 332 -24.91 -2.67 -16.75
CA TYR A 332 -24.62 -3.20 -15.42
C TYR A 332 -25.30 -2.35 -14.34
N GLY A 333 -25.77 -3.00 -13.30
CA GLY A 333 -26.11 -2.37 -12.04
C GLY A 333 -25.06 -2.71 -10.99
N THR A 334 -25.10 -1.99 -9.89
CA THR A 334 -24.26 -2.26 -8.72
C THR A 334 -25.14 -2.76 -7.57
N ARG A 335 -24.70 -3.82 -6.93
CA ARG A 335 -25.27 -4.28 -5.66
C ARG A 335 -24.20 -4.32 -4.58
N MET A 336 -24.67 -4.32 -3.36
CA MET A 336 -23.83 -4.48 -2.17
C MET A 336 -24.15 -5.80 -1.48
N THR A 337 -23.18 -6.29 -0.74
CA THR A 337 -23.40 -7.40 0.19
C THR A 337 -24.47 -7.00 1.22
N PRO A 338 -25.43 -7.90 1.53
CA PRO A 338 -26.45 -7.58 2.53
C PRO A 338 -25.85 -7.44 3.94
N ASP A 339 -24.79 -8.18 4.22
CA ASP A 339 -24.12 -8.15 5.51
C ASP A 339 -23.04 -7.04 5.51
N ARG A 340 -22.98 -6.31 6.62
CA ARG A 340 -21.94 -5.33 6.89
C ARG A 340 -20.64 -6.03 7.27
N LEU A 341 -19.51 -5.49 6.84
CA LEU A 341 -18.19 -5.91 7.31
C LEU A 341 -18.08 -5.65 8.82
N ASP A 342 -17.95 -6.72 9.59
CA ASP A 342 -17.82 -6.67 11.05
C ASP A 342 -16.36 -6.40 11.43
N LEU A 343 -15.98 -5.12 11.38
CA LEU A 343 -14.64 -4.64 11.64
C LEU A 343 -14.69 -3.33 12.42
N ASP A 344 -13.92 -3.25 13.49
CA ASP A 344 -13.68 -1.97 14.16
C ASP A 344 -12.89 -1.04 13.24
N ARG A 345 -13.09 0.25 13.40
CA ARG A 345 -12.36 1.29 12.66
C ARG A 345 -11.68 2.20 13.65
N GLU A 346 -10.38 2.41 13.51
CA GLU A 346 -9.66 3.32 14.39
C GLU A 346 -8.67 4.19 13.63
N ILE A 347 -8.68 5.50 13.96
CA ILE A 347 -7.71 6.49 13.50
C ILE A 347 -6.95 7.01 14.71
N ARG A 348 -5.66 7.16 14.59
CA ARG A 348 -4.80 7.88 15.55
C ARG A 348 -4.19 9.10 14.88
N PHE A 349 -4.21 10.24 15.56
CA PHE A 349 -3.54 11.47 15.17
C PHE A 349 -2.34 11.70 16.06
N PHE A 350 -1.16 11.83 15.45
CA PHE A 350 0.10 12.18 16.11
C PHE A 350 0.34 13.68 15.87
N PHE A 351 0.42 14.46 16.92
CA PHE A 351 0.65 15.92 16.82
C PHE A 351 2.15 16.20 16.85
N LEU A 352 2.58 17.12 15.98
CA LEU A 352 3.97 17.52 15.78
C LEU A 352 4.06 19.05 15.82
N GLU A 353 5.13 19.55 16.43
CA GLU A 353 5.34 20.98 16.64
C GLU A 353 6.77 21.38 16.30
N ASP A 354 6.99 22.66 16.07
CA ASP A 354 8.30 23.28 15.87
C ASP A 354 9.11 22.57 14.76
N ASP A 355 10.34 22.20 15.00
CA ASP A 355 11.25 21.57 14.03
C ASP A 355 10.81 20.19 13.54
N GLU A 356 9.89 19.54 14.27
CA GLU A 356 9.31 18.24 13.87
C GLU A 356 8.01 18.41 13.07
N ALA A 357 7.49 19.64 12.92
CA ALA A 357 6.23 19.93 12.26
C ALA A 357 6.36 19.89 10.71
N ASP A 358 6.83 18.77 10.16
CA ASP A 358 6.90 18.56 8.72
C ASP A 358 6.75 17.06 8.36
N TYR A 359 6.81 16.74 7.06
CA TYR A 359 6.72 15.35 6.61
C TYR A 359 7.85 14.46 7.13
N SER A 360 9.02 14.99 7.45
CA SER A 360 10.11 14.22 8.05
C SER A 360 9.79 13.81 9.48
N GLY A 361 9.26 14.73 10.29
CA GLY A 361 8.75 14.41 11.63
C GLY A 361 7.58 13.42 11.58
N MET A 362 6.67 13.55 10.59
CA MET A 362 5.61 12.57 10.34
C MET A 362 6.19 11.17 10.06
N ALA A 363 7.25 11.06 9.25
CA ALA A 363 7.92 9.79 8.97
C ALA A 363 8.59 9.21 10.23
N ASN A 364 9.26 10.04 11.02
CA ASN A 364 9.96 9.63 12.25
C ASN A 364 8.97 9.10 13.31
N VAL A 365 7.86 9.80 13.55
CA VAL A 365 6.86 9.35 14.52
C VAL A 365 6.19 8.06 14.06
N TYR A 366 5.90 7.92 12.77
CA TYR A 366 5.27 6.72 12.23
C TYR A 366 6.22 5.51 12.26
N ARG A 367 7.48 5.66 11.85
CA ARG A 367 8.51 4.63 12.00
C ARG A 367 8.62 4.16 13.46
N SER A 368 8.68 5.10 14.40
CA SER A 368 8.75 4.78 15.82
C SER A 368 7.53 4.00 16.29
N TYR A 369 6.34 4.39 15.86
CA TYR A 369 5.09 3.68 16.13
C TYR A 369 5.11 2.24 15.58
N LEU A 370 5.52 2.06 14.32
CA LEU A 370 5.58 0.74 13.68
C LEU A 370 6.57 -0.21 14.35
N LEU A 371 7.74 0.30 14.76
CA LEU A 371 8.74 -0.47 15.48
C LEU A 371 8.25 -0.89 16.87
N HIS A 372 7.64 0.03 17.63
CA HIS A 372 7.09 -0.27 18.97
C HIS A 372 5.93 -1.26 18.90
N SER A 373 5.05 -1.12 17.92
CA SER A 373 3.90 -2.02 17.70
C SER A 373 4.28 -3.33 17.00
N ARG A 374 5.55 -3.51 16.61
CA ARG A 374 6.07 -4.68 15.88
C ARG A 374 5.36 -4.93 14.55
N GLN A 375 4.90 -3.88 13.92
CA GLN A 375 4.30 -3.93 12.58
C GLN A 375 5.35 -3.80 11.47
N MET A 376 6.60 -3.54 11.83
CA MET A 376 7.74 -3.48 10.91
C MET A 376 8.89 -4.31 11.45
N ASN A 377 9.50 -5.13 10.59
CA ASN A 377 10.69 -5.91 10.90
C ASN A 377 11.91 -4.99 11.04
N THR A 378 12.91 -5.45 11.77
CA THR A 378 14.23 -4.83 11.81
C THR A 378 15.23 -5.86 11.29
N ALA A 379 15.74 -5.65 10.09
CA ALA A 379 16.89 -6.40 9.62
C ALA A 379 18.13 -6.05 10.46
N ALA A 380 19.03 -7.02 10.64
CA ALA A 380 20.33 -6.71 11.21
C ALA A 380 21.02 -5.68 10.31
N ALA A 381 21.50 -4.58 10.92
CA ALA A 381 22.27 -3.59 10.18
C ALA A 381 23.48 -4.26 9.54
N ALA A 382 23.63 -4.14 8.23
CA ALA A 382 24.78 -4.64 7.50
C ALA A 382 25.84 -3.54 7.45
N ALA A 383 27.07 -3.87 7.84
CA ALA A 383 28.21 -2.96 7.72
C ALA A 383 28.46 -2.57 6.26
N GLU A 384 28.13 -3.47 5.35
CA GLU A 384 28.24 -3.29 3.92
C GLU A 384 26.92 -3.71 3.28
N PRO A 385 26.12 -2.77 2.74
CA PRO A 385 24.88 -3.07 2.03
C PRO A 385 25.12 -3.98 0.83
N PRO A 386 24.18 -4.89 0.49
CA PRO A 386 24.35 -5.82 -0.62
C PRO A 386 24.24 -5.14 -1.97
N LEU A 387 24.97 -5.64 -2.97
CA LEU A 387 24.62 -5.44 -4.37
C LEU A 387 23.36 -6.26 -4.67
N SER A 388 22.30 -5.59 -5.12
CA SER A 388 21.05 -6.25 -5.50
C SER A 388 21.01 -6.53 -6.99
N LEU A 389 20.79 -7.81 -7.36
CA LEU A 389 20.63 -8.22 -8.76
C LEU A 389 19.37 -9.07 -8.91
N MET A 390 18.61 -8.78 -9.96
CA MET A 390 17.61 -9.70 -10.51
C MET A 390 18.23 -10.43 -11.68
N LEU A 391 18.26 -11.76 -11.65
CA LEU A 391 18.70 -12.56 -12.80
C LEU A 391 17.50 -13.10 -13.53
N PHE A 392 17.32 -12.64 -14.77
CA PHE A 392 16.24 -13.09 -15.63
C PHE A 392 16.62 -14.43 -16.26
N MET A 393 15.96 -15.50 -15.80
CA MET A 393 16.29 -16.88 -16.16
C MET A 393 15.63 -17.28 -17.48
N GLY A 394 14.37 -16.91 -17.70
CA GLY A 394 13.68 -17.21 -18.94
C GLY A 394 12.17 -16.95 -18.92
N THR A 395 11.57 -16.97 -20.11
CA THR A 395 10.14 -16.85 -20.36
C THR A 395 9.72 -17.73 -21.52
N GLN A 396 8.42 -17.91 -21.75
CA GLN A 396 7.94 -18.70 -22.89
C GLN A 396 7.92 -17.90 -24.19
N SER A 397 8.24 -18.56 -25.28
CA SER A 397 8.03 -18.02 -26.63
C SER A 397 6.54 -17.97 -26.97
N ASP A 398 6.10 -16.87 -27.60
CA ASP A 398 4.74 -16.73 -28.14
C ASP A 398 4.61 -17.30 -29.55
N SER A 399 5.72 -17.65 -30.21
CA SER A 399 5.74 -18.15 -31.56
C SER A 399 5.69 -19.69 -31.62
N GLY A 400 4.82 -20.22 -32.50
CA GLY A 400 4.73 -21.62 -32.84
C GLY A 400 3.64 -22.42 -32.15
N LEU A 401 3.43 -23.66 -32.62
CA LEU A 401 2.44 -24.59 -32.07
C LEU A 401 2.90 -25.24 -30.76
N ILE A 402 4.21 -25.25 -30.52
CA ILE A 402 4.83 -25.76 -29.27
C ILE A 402 5.55 -24.61 -28.63
N LYS A 403 5.06 -24.19 -27.46
CA LYS A 403 5.71 -23.18 -26.66
C LYS A 403 6.96 -23.77 -26.01
N SER A 404 8.09 -23.11 -26.19
CA SER A 404 9.37 -23.47 -25.57
C SER A 404 9.84 -22.36 -24.63
N LEU A 405 10.56 -22.73 -23.59
CA LEU A 405 11.25 -21.77 -22.76
C LEU A 405 12.36 -21.08 -23.57
N VAL A 406 12.35 -19.76 -23.59
CA VAL A 406 13.48 -18.94 -24.06
C VAL A 406 14.44 -18.83 -22.90
N GLU A 407 15.57 -19.46 -23.00
CA GLU A 407 16.62 -19.44 -21.97
C GLU A 407 17.40 -18.13 -22.04
N MET A 408 17.40 -17.38 -20.94
CA MET A 408 18.16 -16.13 -20.81
C MET A 408 19.35 -16.28 -19.88
N THR A 409 19.22 -17.09 -18.83
CA THR A 409 20.28 -17.41 -17.86
C THR A 409 20.02 -18.79 -17.31
N SER A 410 20.94 -19.72 -17.47
CA SER A 410 20.88 -21.04 -16.82
C SER A 410 21.31 -20.92 -15.33
N PHE A 411 21.13 -21.99 -14.53
CA PHE A 411 21.63 -22.00 -13.15
C PHE A 411 23.16 -21.97 -13.10
N GLU A 412 23.84 -22.58 -14.12
CA GLU A 412 25.29 -22.53 -14.25
C GLU A 412 25.78 -21.12 -14.62
N ASP A 413 25.10 -20.45 -15.54
CA ASP A 413 25.40 -19.06 -15.88
C ASP A 413 25.21 -18.14 -14.67
N ALA A 414 24.16 -18.36 -13.87
CA ALA A 414 23.94 -17.60 -12.63
C ALA A 414 25.14 -17.75 -11.68
N GLU A 415 25.64 -18.96 -11.44
CA GLU A 415 26.84 -19.18 -10.62
C GLU A 415 28.07 -18.45 -11.20
N GLN A 416 28.23 -18.44 -12.54
CA GLN A 416 29.35 -17.73 -13.21
C GLN A 416 29.21 -16.20 -13.05
N ILE A 417 28.01 -15.64 -13.24
CA ILE A 417 27.75 -14.21 -13.03
C ILE A 417 28.08 -13.82 -11.61
N LEU A 418 27.57 -14.56 -10.61
CA LEU A 418 27.79 -14.26 -9.19
C LEU A 418 29.27 -14.40 -8.81
N SER A 419 29.96 -15.45 -9.27
CA SER A 419 31.40 -15.61 -9.07
C SER A 419 32.18 -14.42 -9.63
N GLY A 420 31.78 -13.90 -10.77
CA GLY A 420 32.40 -12.72 -11.37
C GLY A 420 32.28 -11.43 -10.53
N TYR A 421 31.22 -11.26 -9.72
CA TYR A 421 31.11 -10.15 -8.78
C TYR A 421 31.90 -10.42 -7.49
N LEU A 422 31.91 -11.67 -7.00
CA LEU A 422 32.77 -12.07 -5.86
C LEU A 422 34.26 -11.84 -6.17
N ASP A 423 34.71 -12.19 -7.39
CA ASP A 423 36.09 -11.95 -7.88
C ASP A 423 36.40 -10.45 -8.00
N ALA A 424 35.38 -9.60 -8.20
CA ALA A 424 35.52 -8.14 -8.18
C ALA A 424 35.47 -7.55 -6.76
N ASP A 425 35.61 -8.41 -5.73
CA ASP A 425 35.60 -8.03 -4.32
C ASP A 425 34.25 -7.39 -3.87
N ILE A 426 33.14 -7.92 -4.36
CA ILE A 426 31.78 -7.62 -3.88
C ILE A 426 31.27 -8.88 -3.17
N GLN A 427 31.38 -8.90 -1.83
CA GLN A 427 31.15 -10.10 -1.02
C GLN A 427 29.70 -10.22 -0.53
N ASN A 428 28.91 -9.13 -0.58
CA ASN A 428 27.53 -9.11 -0.12
C ASN A 428 26.60 -8.98 -1.34
N LEU A 429 25.86 -10.05 -1.65
CA LEU A 429 24.99 -10.12 -2.83
C LEU A 429 23.55 -10.49 -2.42
N GLN A 430 22.57 -9.73 -2.91
CA GLN A 430 21.16 -10.04 -2.77
C GLN A 430 20.57 -10.33 -4.15
N ILE A 431 20.20 -11.57 -4.40
CA ILE A 431 19.85 -12.06 -5.73
C ILE A 431 18.39 -12.52 -5.76
N VAL A 432 17.65 -12.08 -6.79
CA VAL A 432 16.33 -12.61 -7.11
C VAL A 432 16.39 -13.32 -8.46
N LEU A 433 16.04 -14.61 -8.49
CA LEU A 433 15.94 -15.39 -9.73
C LEU A 433 14.52 -15.32 -10.28
N ARG A 434 14.35 -14.60 -11.38
CA ARG A 434 13.06 -14.37 -12.04
C ARG A 434 12.87 -15.35 -13.22
N GLY A 435 11.71 -16.03 -13.27
CA GLY A 435 11.41 -16.93 -14.38
C GLY A 435 12.18 -18.26 -14.39
N TRP A 436 12.58 -18.77 -13.23
CA TRP A 436 13.38 -19.99 -13.05
C TRP A 436 12.62 -21.32 -13.21
N THR A 437 11.29 -21.26 -13.27
CA THR A 437 10.42 -22.45 -13.33
C THR A 437 10.25 -22.97 -14.76
N GLU A 438 9.68 -24.19 -14.92
CA GLU A 438 9.41 -24.84 -16.23
C GLU A 438 8.62 -23.96 -17.21
N HIS A 439 7.83 -23.03 -16.71
CA HIS A 439 7.03 -22.12 -17.55
C HIS A 439 7.68 -20.74 -17.73
N GLY A 440 8.80 -20.47 -17.06
CA GLY A 440 9.44 -19.16 -17.09
C GLY A 440 8.63 -18.08 -16.37
N TYR A 441 8.98 -16.83 -16.61
CA TYR A 441 8.32 -15.65 -16.02
C TYR A 441 6.96 -15.38 -16.66
N GLY A 442 6.02 -14.87 -15.84
CA GLY A 442 4.69 -14.44 -16.29
C GLY A 442 3.66 -15.57 -16.43
N TYR A 443 3.93 -16.74 -15.89
CA TYR A 443 3.04 -17.89 -15.99
C TYR A 443 2.74 -18.51 -14.64
N THR A 444 1.60 -19.19 -14.57
CA THR A 444 0.99 -19.69 -13.35
C THR A 444 1.91 -20.55 -12.49
N PRO A 445 2.04 -20.23 -11.23
CA PRO A 445 2.97 -20.85 -10.31
C PRO A 445 2.35 -22.04 -9.54
N ASP A 446 1.49 -22.83 -10.17
CA ASP A 446 0.89 -23.99 -9.52
C ASP A 446 1.91 -25.06 -9.10
N LYS A 447 3.11 -25.02 -9.71
CA LYS A 447 4.22 -25.92 -9.38
C LYS A 447 5.57 -25.21 -9.52
N ALA A 448 6.17 -24.90 -8.39
CA ALA A 448 7.56 -24.42 -8.34
C ALA A 448 8.52 -25.58 -8.60
N ALA A 449 8.82 -25.83 -9.88
CA ALA A 449 9.78 -26.82 -10.33
C ALA A 449 10.83 -26.15 -11.24
N PRO A 450 12.15 -26.38 -10.98
CA PRO A 450 13.18 -25.76 -11.79
C PRO A 450 13.13 -26.27 -13.24
N ALA A 451 13.20 -25.34 -14.19
CA ALA A 451 13.12 -25.62 -15.60
C ALA A 451 14.27 -26.55 -16.05
N SER A 452 13.91 -27.62 -16.77
CA SER A 452 14.88 -28.58 -17.26
C SER A 452 15.88 -27.96 -18.25
N ALA A 453 15.42 -26.97 -19.03
CA ALA A 453 16.26 -26.21 -19.95
C ALA A 453 17.34 -25.39 -19.21
N LEU A 454 17.02 -24.87 -18.03
CA LEU A 454 17.93 -24.06 -17.22
C LEU A 454 18.90 -24.90 -16.36
N GLY A 455 18.96 -26.24 -16.54
CA GLY A 455 19.77 -27.15 -15.72
C GLY A 455 18.99 -27.97 -14.70
N GLY A 456 17.68 -27.74 -14.56
CA GLY A 456 16.75 -28.53 -13.75
C GLY A 456 17.16 -28.65 -12.28
N LYS A 457 16.73 -29.73 -11.64
CA LYS A 457 17.01 -29.97 -10.20
C LYS A 457 18.51 -30.02 -9.86
N LYS A 458 19.35 -30.45 -10.79
CA LYS A 458 20.81 -30.52 -10.57
C LYS A 458 21.43 -29.14 -10.53
N GLY A 459 21.04 -28.26 -11.46
CA GLY A 459 21.49 -26.88 -11.50
C GLY A 459 21.06 -26.12 -10.26
N LEU A 460 19.77 -26.23 -9.88
CA LEU A 460 19.27 -25.57 -8.67
C LEU A 460 19.95 -26.08 -7.38
N ALA A 461 20.28 -27.39 -7.30
CA ALA A 461 21.03 -27.95 -6.17
C ALA A 461 22.50 -27.50 -6.15
N SER A 462 23.08 -27.17 -7.30
CA SER A 462 24.40 -26.55 -7.38
C SER A 462 24.37 -25.14 -6.83
N LEU A 463 23.37 -24.36 -7.22
CA LEU A 463 23.19 -23.00 -6.77
C LEU A 463 22.88 -22.92 -5.25
N ASP A 464 22.14 -23.90 -4.68
CA ASP A 464 21.93 -24.01 -3.23
C ASP A 464 23.26 -24.23 -2.49
N ARG A 465 24.16 -25.08 -3.04
CA ARG A 465 25.52 -25.26 -2.47
C ARG A 465 26.36 -24.00 -2.62
N PHE A 466 26.27 -23.31 -3.75
CA PHE A 466 26.94 -22.04 -3.96
C PHE A 466 26.55 -21.01 -2.88
N ALA A 467 25.25 -20.90 -2.59
CA ALA A 467 24.78 -20.03 -1.50
C ALA A 467 25.29 -20.47 -0.11
N ALA A 468 25.39 -21.79 0.14
CA ALA A 468 25.96 -22.32 1.37
C ALA A 468 27.45 -22.00 1.54
N ASP A 469 28.21 -22.05 0.43
CA ASP A 469 29.65 -21.78 0.41
C ASP A 469 29.99 -20.28 0.49
N HIS A 470 29.02 -19.40 0.16
CA HIS A 470 29.15 -17.94 0.16
C HIS A 470 28.10 -17.27 1.08
N PRO A 471 28.29 -17.26 2.40
CA PRO A 471 27.28 -16.77 3.38
C PRO A 471 26.84 -15.31 3.18
N GLY A 472 27.63 -14.48 2.49
CA GLY A 472 27.26 -13.11 2.09
C GLY A 472 26.33 -13.05 0.88
N THR A 473 26.03 -14.19 0.24
CA THR A 473 25.17 -14.27 -0.94
C THR A 473 23.81 -14.83 -0.58
N SER A 474 22.78 -13.98 -0.60
CA SER A 474 21.38 -14.37 -0.43
C SER A 474 20.73 -14.56 -1.80
N ILE A 475 20.19 -15.75 -2.08
CA ILE A 475 19.54 -16.07 -3.35
C ILE A 475 18.07 -16.41 -3.09
N SER A 476 17.16 -15.65 -3.71
CA SER A 476 15.72 -15.80 -3.60
C SER A 476 15.11 -16.28 -4.93
N LEU A 477 14.22 -17.25 -4.85
CA LEU A 477 13.45 -17.79 -5.97
C LEU A 477 12.14 -17.02 -6.09
N GLU A 478 11.98 -16.24 -7.16
CA GLU A 478 10.77 -15.43 -7.36
C GLU A 478 9.59 -16.29 -7.76
N LEU A 479 8.45 -16.01 -7.16
CA LEU A 479 7.16 -16.63 -7.44
C LEU A 479 6.08 -15.55 -7.46
N ASP A 480 5.23 -15.54 -8.49
CA ASP A 480 3.93 -14.89 -8.41
C ASP A 480 2.86 -15.95 -8.09
N PRO A 481 2.40 -16.04 -6.84
CA PRO A 481 1.44 -17.07 -6.46
C PRO A 481 0.01 -16.71 -6.81
N VAL A 482 -0.26 -15.50 -7.27
CA VAL A 482 -1.58 -14.90 -7.43
C VAL A 482 -2.05 -14.90 -8.87
N TYR A 483 -1.15 -14.59 -9.79
CA TYR A 483 -1.50 -14.35 -11.18
C TYR A 483 -1.65 -15.65 -11.99
N ALA A 484 -2.67 -15.74 -12.84
CA ALA A 484 -2.96 -16.92 -13.63
C ALA A 484 -3.30 -16.54 -15.08
N VAL A 485 -2.68 -17.24 -16.04
CA VAL A 485 -2.91 -17.07 -17.47
C VAL A 485 -3.77 -18.21 -17.99
N LYS A 486 -4.80 -17.89 -18.77
CA LYS A 486 -5.71 -18.86 -19.40
C LYS A 486 -4.92 -19.90 -20.20
N ASP A 487 -5.33 -21.14 -20.07
CA ASP A 487 -4.72 -22.28 -20.75
C ASP A 487 -3.23 -22.55 -20.40
N LYS A 488 -2.73 -21.86 -19.37
CA LYS A 488 -1.40 -22.06 -18.80
C LYS A 488 -1.51 -22.46 -17.34
N GLY A 489 -0.85 -23.55 -16.94
CA GLY A 489 -0.94 -24.08 -15.58
C GLY A 489 -2.19 -24.93 -15.31
N ASN A 490 -2.29 -25.43 -14.10
CA ASN A 490 -3.32 -26.38 -13.68
C ASN A 490 -4.32 -25.72 -12.72
N PHE A 491 -5.21 -24.89 -13.26
CA PHE A 491 -6.29 -24.26 -12.51
C PHE A 491 -7.62 -24.30 -13.27
N SER A 492 -8.71 -24.14 -12.56
CA SER A 492 -10.07 -24.12 -13.10
C SER A 492 -10.70 -22.75 -12.85
N ILE A 493 -11.11 -22.05 -13.92
CA ILE A 493 -11.74 -20.73 -13.83
C ILE A 493 -12.93 -20.72 -12.86
N GLY A 494 -13.76 -21.77 -12.84
CA GLY A 494 -14.93 -21.82 -11.95
C GLY A 494 -14.63 -22.14 -10.49
N LYS A 495 -13.41 -22.61 -10.15
CA LYS A 495 -13.07 -23.08 -8.79
C LYS A 495 -11.90 -22.34 -8.16
N ASP A 496 -10.90 -22.00 -8.95
CA ASP A 496 -9.60 -21.59 -8.44
C ASP A 496 -9.33 -20.09 -8.57
N VAL A 497 -10.12 -19.37 -9.40
CA VAL A 497 -9.97 -17.91 -9.58
C VAL A 497 -10.90 -17.12 -8.67
N LEU A 498 -10.63 -15.84 -8.51
CA LEU A 498 -11.52 -14.92 -7.81
C LEU A 498 -12.88 -14.85 -8.49
N LEU A 499 -13.94 -14.88 -7.68
CA LEU A 499 -15.31 -14.68 -8.14
C LEU A 499 -15.90 -13.41 -7.56
N GLN A 500 -16.67 -12.70 -8.39
CA GLN A 500 -17.54 -11.62 -7.96
C GLN A 500 -18.80 -12.17 -7.26
N GLY A 501 -19.55 -11.32 -6.55
CA GLY A 501 -20.79 -11.70 -5.87
C GLY A 501 -21.91 -12.21 -6.79
N ASN A 502 -21.79 -11.98 -8.11
CA ASN A 502 -22.67 -12.56 -9.14
C ASN A 502 -22.20 -13.93 -9.67
N GLY A 503 -21.09 -14.47 -9.14
CA GLY A 503 -20.47 -15.72 -9.57
C GLY A 503 -19.58 -15.62 -10.82
N SER A 504 -19.41 -14.44 -11.41
CA SER A 504 -18.51 -14.24 -12.56
C SER A 504 -17.05 -14.20 -12.12
N PRO A 505 -16.13 -14.76 -12.92
CA PRO A 505 -14.70 -14.64 -12.62
C PRO A 505 -14.23 -13.19 -12.77
N VAL A 506 -13.23 -12.83 -11.97
CA VAL A 506 -12.50 -11.57 -12.11
C VAL A 506 -11.38 -11.78 -13.11
N SER A 507 -11.40 -11.06 -14.22
CA SER A 507 -10.43 -11.18 -15.32
C SER A 507 -10.19 -9.83 -15.99
N ASP A 508 -9.11 -9.78 -16.80
CA ASP A 508 -8.91 -8.71 -17.78
C ASP A 508 -10.01 -8.71 -18.85
N LEU A 509 -10.02 -7.68 -19.70
CA LEU A 509 -11.01 -7.51 -20.78
C LEU A 509 -10.99 -8.63 -21.83
N THR A 510 -9.86 -9.33 -21.98
CA THR A 510 -9.69 -10.42 -22.94
C THR A 510 -10.02 -11.79 -22.35
N GLU A 511 -10.34 -11.86 -21.07
CA GLU A 511 -10.48 -13.10 -20.30
C GLU A 511 -9.25 -14.02 -20.43
N SER A 512 -8.09 -13.41 -20.51
CA SER A 512 -6.81 -14.12 -20.64
C SER A 512 -6.08 -14.21 -19.29
N PHE A 513 -6.26 -13.22 -18.43
CA PHE A 513 -5.60 -13.10 -17.13
C PHE A 513 -6.60 -13.12 -15.99
N PHE A 514 -6.25 -13.83 -14.92
CA PHE A 514 -7.07 -14.03 -13.73
C PHE A 514 -6.23 -13.89 -12.46
N TYR A 515 -6.88 -13.56 -11.36
CA TYR A 515 -6.32 -13.72 -10.02
C TYR A 515 -6.80 -15.05 -9.43
N LEU A 516 -5.89 -15.82 -8.84
CA LEU A 516 -6.25 -17.01 -8.08
C LEU A 516 -6.88 -16.61 -6.75
N SER A 517 -7.86 -17.39 -6.29
CA SER A 517 -8.44 -17.18 -4.97
C SER A 517 -7.38 -17.36 -3.86
N PRO A 518 -7.46 -16.63 -2.74
CA PRO A 518 -6.48 -16.75 -1.65
C PRO A 518 -6.35 -18.20 -1.13
N ALA A 519 -7.44 -18.96 -1.11
CA ALA A 519 -7.43 -20.37 -0.76
C ALA A 519 -6.59 -21.22 -1.74
N ARG A 520 -6.66 -20.90 -3.03
CA ARG A 520 -5.86 -21.59 -4.04
C ARG A 520 -4.38 -21.22 -3.93
N VAL A 521 -4.09 -19.93 -3.74
CA VAL A 521 -2.73 -19.43 -3.49
C VAL A 521 -2.10 -20.17 -2.32
N TRP A 522 -2.79 -20.22 -1.17
CA TRP A 522 -2.34 -20.98 0.00
C TRP A 522 -2.02 -22.44 -0.33
N SER A 523 -2.96 -23.13 -0.99
CA SER A 523 -2.79 -24.53 -1.36
C SER A 523 -1.61 -24.78 -2.28
N ASN A 524 -1.36 -23.89 -3.23
CA ASN A 524 -0.22 -23.98 -4.15
C ASN A 524 1.10 -23.78 -3.38
N LEU A 525 1.19 -22.76 -2.55
CA LEU A 525 2.42 -22.46 -1.82
C LEU A 525 2.76 -23.53 -0.78
N GLN A 526 1.78 -24.16 -0.12
CA GLN A 526 2.04 -25.29 0.76
C GLN A 526 2.66 -26.49 0.03
N ARG A 527 2.27 -26.73 -1.23
CA ARG A 527 2.89 -27.77 -2.07
C ARG A 527 4.31 -27.36 -2.51
N ASN A 528 4.47 -26.10 -2.91
CA ASN A 528 5.75 -25.58 -3.38
C ASN A 528 6.81 -25.60 -2.28
N ARG A 529 6.45 -25.22 -1.04
CA ARG A 529 7.35 -25.30 0.13
C ARG A 529 7.92 -26.69 0.35
N LYS A 530 7.11 -27.75 0.20
CA LYS A 530 7.59 -29.13 0.31
C LYS A 530 8.64 -29.45 -0.77
N SER A 531 8.49 -28.92 -1.97
CA SER A 531 9.44 -29.09 -3.06
C SER A 531 10.72 -28.30 -2.81
N LEU A 532 10.59 -27.06 -2.32
CA LEU A 532 11.72 -26.15 -2.06
C LEU A 532 12.50 -26.50 -0.79
N ALA A 533 11.92 -27.26 0.13
CA ALA A 533 12.61 -27.73 1.35
C ALA A 533 13.89 -28.54 1.07
N SER A 534 14.09 -29.00 -0.17
CA SER A 534 15.33 -29.66 -0.61
C SER A 534 16.50 -28.69 -0.87
N TYR A 535 16.24 -27.37 -0.80
CA TYR A 535 17.20 -26.31 -1.08
C TYR A 535 17.23 -25.32 0.09
N PRO A 536 17.83 -25.71 1.25
CA PRO A 536 17.68 -24.99 2.52
C PRO A 536 18.41 -23.64 2.59
N HIS A 537 19.31 -23.35 1.64
CA HIS A 537 20.08 -22.11 1.58
C HIS A 537 19.48 -21.10 0.57
N LEU A 538 18.44 -21.51 -0.16
CA LEU A 538 17.69 -20.60 -1.02
C LEU A 538 16.47 -20.06 -0.28
N HIS A 539 16.11 -18.81 -0.59
CA HIS A 539 14.97 -18.09 -0.05
C HIS A 539 13.85 -17.97 -1.08
N THR A 540 12.76 -17.32 -0.71
CA THR A 540 11.64 -17.02 -1.63
C THR A 540 11.52 -15.52 -1.83
N ALA A 541 11.16 -15.12 -3.03
CA ALA A 541 10.70 -13.78 -3.36
C ALA A 541 9.27 -13.86 -3.88
N TYR A 542 8.41 -12.94 -3.45
CA TYR A 542 7.00 -12.94 -3.81
C TYR A 542 6.60 -11.66 -4.51
N GLU A 543 6.12 -11.78 -5.74
CA GLU A 543 5.32 -10.74 -6.39
C GLU A 543 3.91 -10.70 -5.78
N THR A 544 3.21 -9.59 -5.93
CA THR A 544 1.80 -9.37 -5.56
C THR A 544 1.48 -9.45 -4.06
N LEU A 545 2.12 -10.34 -3.28
CA LEU A 545 1.78 -10.51 -1.86
C LEU A 545 2.05 -9.28 -1.00
N GLY A 546 2.97 -8.40 -1.41
CA GLY A 546 3.29 -7.16 -0.69
C GLY A 546 2.58 -5.93 -1.22
N SER A 547 1.91 -6.02 -2.36
CA SER A 547 1.35 -4.87 -3.08
C SER A 547 -0.17 -4.84 -3.14
N GLN A 548 -0.87 -5.99 -3.01
CA GLN A 548 -2.32 -6.03 -3.22
C GLN A 548 -3.08 -6.96 -2.27
N LEU A 549 -4.22 -6.45 -1.78
CA LEU A 549 -5.27 -7.23 -1.14
C LEU A 549 -6.52 -7.24 -2.02
N PHE A 550 -7.21 -8.36 -2.02
CA PHE A 550 -8.48 -8.53 -2.73
C PHE A 550 -9.40 -9.51 -2.00
N GLN A 551 -10.68 -9.49 -2.30
CA GLN A 551 -11.68 -10.41 -1.76
C GLN A 551 -12.05 -11.47 -2.80
N ASP A 552 -12.52 -12.63 -2.34
CA ASP A 552 -13.19 -13.65 -3.14
C ASP A 552 -14.64 -13.78 -2.66
N MET A 553 -15.59 -13.36 -3.47
CA MET A 553 -17.01 -13.29 -3.09
C MET A 553 -17.79 -14.56 -3.47
N ARG A 554 -17.12 -15.70 -3.59
CA ARG A 554 -17.78 -16.96 -3.90
C ARG A 554 -18.81 -17.36 -2.85
N ASP A 555 -19.93 -17.92 -3.29
CA ASP A 555 -20.97 -18.43 -2.38
C ASP A 555 -20.41 -19.51 -1.43
N LYS A 556 -20.73 -19.44 -0.14
CA LYS A 556 -20.37 -20.36 0.94
C LYS A 556 -18.89 -20.46 1.33
N ALA A 557 -18.00 -19.75 0.68
CA ALA A 557 -16.57 -19.76 0.99
C ALA A 557 -15.92 -18.43 0.63
N SER A 558 -16.60 -17.33 0.92
CA SER A 558 -16.08 -15.98 0.72
C SER A 558 -14.82 -15.74 1.55
N VAL A 559 -13.88 -15.01 0.99
CA VAL A 559 -12.65 -14.57 1.64
C VAL A 559 -12.59 -13.07 1.53
N SER A 560 -12.66 -12.37 2.64
CA SER A 560 -12.58 -10.91 2.68
C SER A 560 -11.13 -10.41 2.46
N ARG A 561 -10.94 -9.11 2.26
CA ARG A 561 -9.59 -8.51 2.19
C ARG A 561 -8.82 -8.69 3.50
N VAL A 562 -9.51 -8.68 4.65
CA VAL A 562 -8.90 -8.97 5.96
C VAL A 562 -8.42 -10.42 6.03
N ASP A 563 -9.24 -11.38 5.57
CA ASP A 563 -8.84 -12.78 5.51
C ASP A 563 -7.65 -12.98 4.56
N THR A 564 -7.65 -12.28 3.43
CA THR A 564 -6.52 -12.29 2.48
C THR A 564 -5.25 -11.75 3.12
N ARG A 565 -5.32 -10.65 3.88
CA ARG A 565 -4.19 -10.13 4.67
C ARG A 565 -3.64 -11.19 5.62
N ASP A 566 -4.51 -11.85 6.37
CA ASP A 566 -4.09 -12.87 7.34
C ASP A 566 -3.41 -14.04 6.63
N ILE A 567 -3.94 -14.48 5.48
CA ILE A 567 -3.33 -15.53 4.66
C ILE A 567 -1.94 -15.08 4.15
N TRP A 568 -1.80 -13.83 3.64
CA TRP A 568 -0.52 -13.30 3.19
C TRP A 568 0.50 -13.24 4.33
N GLN A 569 0.10 -12.76 5.50
CA GLN A 569 0.96 -12.72 6.69
C GLN A 569 1.39 -14.12 7.13
N GLN A 570 0.51 -15.12 7.08
CA GLN A 570 0.86 -16.51 7.36
C GLN A 570 1.84 -17.09 6.32
N ILE A 571 1.68 -16.73 5.05
CA ILE A 571 2.63 -17.12 4.01
C ILE A 571 4.01 -16.50 4.31
N LEU A 572 4.08 -15.20 4.45
CA LEU A 572 5.33 -14.48 4.66
C LEU A 572 6.01 -14.89 5.99
N GLY A 573 5.25 -14.98 7.07
CA GLY A 573 5.76 -15.37 8.39
C GLY A 573 6.20 -16.83 8.51
N SER A 574 5.82 -17.68 7.55
CA SER A 574 6.27 -19.09 7.52
C SER A 574 7.56 -19.30 6.74
N ASP A 575 8.04 -18.29 6.02
CA ASP A 575 9.28 -18.36 5.26
C ASP A 575 10.45 -17.73 6.03
N LYS A 576 11.65 -18.20 5.80
CA LYS A 576 12.83 -17.85 6.62
C LYS A 576 13.37 -16.46 6.30
N SER A 577 13.20 -15.86 5.24
CA SER A 577 13.69 -14.51 4.88
C SER A 577 13.07 -14.13 3.54
N PRO A 578 11.74 -13.89 3.48
CA PRO A 578 11.08 -13.61 2.22
C PRO A 578 11.45 -12.22 1.73
N SER A 579 11.77 -12.12 0.43
CA SER A 579 11.78 -10.86 -0.30
C SER A 579 10.36 -10.61 -0.83
N VAL A 580 9.92 -9.35 -0.85
CA VAL A 580 8.53 -9.02 -1.19
C VAL A 580 8.50 -7.85 -2.16
N GLU A 581 7.76 -8.00 -3.27
CA GLU A 581 7.46 -6.88 -4.16
C GLU A 581 6.47 -5.92 -3.52
N GLY A 582 6.75 -4.62 -3.63
CA GLY A 582 5.96 -3.60 -2.95
C GLY A 582 6.19 -3.59 -1.44
N GLY A 583 5.42 -2.81 -0.72
CA GLY A 583 5.66 -2.61 0.70
C GLY A 583 4.44 -2.14 1.45
N ASN A 584 3.29 -2.78 1.25
CA ASN A 584 2.10 -2.52 2.05
C ASN A 584 2.39 -2.87 3.52
N LEU A 585 1.84 -2.09 4.43
CA LEU A 585 2.10 -2.20 5.88
C LEU A 585 2.01 -3.64 6.40
N TYR A 586 1.01 -4.39 5.96
CA TYR A 586 0.79 -5.77 6.44
C TYR A 586 1.94 -6.73 6.11
N ALA A 587 2.79 -6.40 5.13
CA ALA A 587 3.96 -7.21 4.75
C ALA A 587 5.22 -6.84 5.55
N LEU A 588 5.33 -5.61 6.06
CA LEU A 588 6.56 -5.08 6.66
C LEU A 588 7.03 -5.85 7.90
N ALA A 589 6.11 -6.46 8.65
CA ALA A 589 6.45 -7.26 9.84
C ALA A 589 7.23 -8.55 9.49
N HIS A 590 7.12 -9.04 8.25
CA HIS A 590 7.64 -10.34 7.84
C HIS A 590 8.71 -10.24 6.74
N ALA A 591 8.72 -9.16 5.96
CA ALA A 591 9.66 -8.98 4.86
C ALA A 591 11.10 -8.87 5.38
N ALA A 592 12.01 -9.63 4.78
CA ALA A 592 13.45 -9.49 4.97
C ALA A 592 14.06 -8.42 4.06
N SER A 593 13.46 -8.23 2.90
CA SER A 593 13.78 -7.15 1.97
C SER A 593 12.55 -6.83 1.11
N LEU A 594 12.53 -5.60 0.58
CA LEU A 594 11.49 -5.14 -0.34
C LEU A 594 12.11 -4.87 -1.71
N TYR A 595 11.36 -5.09 -2.77
CA TYR A 595 11.80 -4.72 -4.13
C TYR A 595 10.68 -4.05 -4.91
N ASP A 596 11.07 -3.32 -5.96
CA ASP A 596 10.18 -2.50 -6.79
C ASP A 596 9.45 -1.39 -6.01
N ILE A 597 10.18 -0.72 -5.09
CA ILE A 597 9.64 0.40 -4.31
C ILE A 597 9.74 1.68 -5.13
N PRO A 598 8.63 2.43 -5.32
CA PRO A 598 8.65 3.68 -6.06
C PRO A 598 9.57 4.72 -5.41
N MET A 599 10.44 5.36 -6.20
CA MET A 599 11.31 6.46 -5.76
C MET A 599 10.62 7.83 -5.85
N THR A 600 9.52 7.91 -6.59
CA THR A 600 8.74 9.15 -6.78
C THR A 600 7.25 8.88 -6.57
N SER A 601 6.46 9.94 -6.42
CA SER A 601 4.99 9.85 -6.48
C SER A 601 4.52 9.55 -7.91
N SER A 602 3.22 9.23 -8.08
CA SER A 602 2.61 9.10 -9.42
C SER A 602 2.55 10.42 -10.21
N GLN A 603 2.97 11.52 -9.59
CA GLN A 603 2.91 12.88 -10.14
C GLN A 603 1.50 13.27 -10.61
N ASN A 604 0.49 12.89 -9.82
CA ASN A 604 -0.89 13.29 -10.06
C ASN A 604 -1.01 14.81 -10.17
N GLN A 605 -2.06 15.29 -10.88
CA GLN A 605 -2.27 16.72 -11.14
C GLN A 605 -2.32 17.61 -9.88
N ILE A 606 -2.63 17.04 -8.71
CA ILE A 606 -2.65 17.78 -7.44
C ILE A 606 -1.30 17.74 -6.69
N THR A 607 -0.34 16.99 -7.17
CA THR A 607 0.99 16.85 -6.54
C THR A 607 1.88 18.01 -6.93
N ASP A 608 2.40 18.74 -5.96
CA ASP A 608 3.41 19.78 -6.19
C ASP A 608 4.83 19.23 -6.11
N VAL A 609 5.10 18.38 -5.12
CA VAL A 609 6.43 17.82 -4.85
C VAL A 609 6.30 16.35 -4.45
N SER A 610 7.17 15.50 -5.04
CA SER A 610 7.44 14.14 -4.53
C SER A 610 8.44 14.23 -3.39
N VAL A 611 8.25 13.43 -2.34
CA VAL A 611 9.15 13.34 -1.19
C VAL A 611 9.45 11.87 -0.87
N PRO A 612 10.65 11.51 -0.37
CA PRO A 612 11.01 10.12 -0.11
C PRO A 612 10.44 9.63 1.23
N TRP A 613 9.17 9.92 1.50
CA TRP A 613 8.56 9.68 2.81
C TRP A 613 8.46 8.20 3.17
N TYR A 614 8.05 7.35 2.20
CA TYR A 614 8.03 5.91 2.41
C TYR A 614 9.42 5.38 2.78
N SER A 615 10.42 5.82 2.05
CA SER A 615 11.82 5.46 2.28
C SER A 615 12.29 5.90 3.67
N MET A 616 11.93 7.11 4.11
CA MET A 616 12.23 7.58 5.45
C MET A 616 11.62 6.72 6.56
N VAL A 617 10.47 6.10 6.31
CA VAL A 617 9.83 5.16 7.25
C VAL A 617 10.60 3.85 7.34
N VAL A 618 11.04 3.27 6.21
CA VAL A 618 11.59 1.90 6.17
C VAL A 618 13.11 1.84 6.22
N TYR A 619 13.81 2.92 5.82
CA TYR A 619 15.28 2.99 5.81
C TYR A 619 15.88 2.72 7.19
N GLY A 620 16.93 1.90 7.23
CA GLY A 620 17.56 1.46 8.48
C GLY A 620 16.84 0.30 9.17
N SER A 621 15.63 -0.07 8.70
CA SER A 621 14.85 -1.20 9.24
C SER A 621 14.77 -2.37 8.27
N ILE A 622 14.42 -2.13 7.01
CA ILE A 622 14.30 -3.15 5.98
C ILE A 622 15.05 -2.66 4.73
N PRO A 623 16.00 -3.44 4.18
CA PRO A 623 16.65 -3.09 2.91
C PRO A 623 15.64 -3.15 1.77
N PHE A 624 15.74 -2.22 0.82
CA PHE A 624 14.80 -2.14 -0.29
C PHE A 624 15.46 -1.67 -1.58
N THR A 625 14.86 -2.05 -2.71
CA THR A 625 15.28 -1.66 -4.05
C THR A 625 14.12 -1.04 -4.81
N SER A 626 14.44 -0.28 -5.83
CA SER A 626 13.50 0.29 -6.78
C SER A 626 13.48 -0.50 -8.10
N GLU A 627 12.90 0.09 -9.14
CA GLU A 627 13.06 -0.41 -10.51
C GLU A 627 14.54 -0.50 -10.92
N PRO A 628 14.93 -1.54 -11.71
CA PRO A 628 16.32 -1.76 -12.11
C PRO A 628 16.95 -0.61 -12.91
N GLY A 629 18.15 -0.20 -12.54
CA GLY A 629 18.84 0.93 -13.15
C GLY A 629 19.23 0.75 -14.61
N ASN A 630 19.41 -0.50 -15.07
CA ASN A 630 19.67 -0.77 -16.49
C ASN A 630 18.42 -0.57 -17.38
N LEU A 631 17.24 -0.44 -16.80
CA LEU A 631 16.00 -0.11 -17.51
C LEU A 631 15.70 1.39 -17.54
N SER A 632 16.46 2.19 -16.78
CA SER A 632 16.34 3.63 -16.74
C SER A 632 16.91 4.27 -18.01
N TYR A 633 16.31 5.39 -18.43
CA TYR A 633 16.84 6.21 -19.53
C TYR A 633 18.06 7.04 -19.12
N ASP A 634 18.26 7.30 -17.84
CA ASP A 634 19.39 8.06 -17.28
C ASP A 634 19.88 7.44 -15.96
N LEU A 635 20.95 6.67 -16.03
CA LEU A 635 21.53 5.99 -14.88
C LEU A 635 22.06 6.97 -13.82
N ASN A 636 22.56 8.16 -14.23
CA ASN A 636 23.03 9.14 -13.27
C ASN A 636 21.89 9.74 -12.46
N LEU A 637 20.77 10.05 -13.11
CA LEU A 637 19.56 10.47 -12.44
C LEU A 637 19.07 9.40 -11.46
N THR A 638 19.01 8.15 -11.91
CA THR A 638 18.61 7.00 -11.06
C THR A 638 19.56 6.83 -9.86
N LYS A 639 20.87 6.97 -10.06
CA LYS A 639 21.86 6.97 -8.98
C LYS A 639 21.56 8.03 -7.92
N LEU A 640 21.28 9.26 -8.32
CA LEU A 640 20.94 10.35 -7.41
C LEU A 640 19.62 10.05 -6.66
N GLN A 641 18.63 9.45 -7.34
CA GLN A 641 17.38 9.03 -6.71
C GLN A 641 17.58 7.89 -5.72
N TRP A 642 18.44 6.90 -6.01
CA TRP A 642 18.81 5.88 -5.03
C TRP A 642 19.46 6.48 -3.78
N LEU A 643 20.30 7.49 -3.96
CA LEU A 643 20.93 8.21 -2.84
C LEU A 643 19.90 8.98 -2.01
N GLU A 644 18.97 9.68 -2.67
CA GLU A 644 17.92 10.44 -1.99
C GLU A 644 16.97 9.53 -1.19
N THR A 645 16.61 8.39 -1.76
CA THR A 645 15.68 7.45 -1.14
C THR A 645 16.37 6.44 -0.21
N GLY A 646 17.69 6.24 -0.35
CA GLY A 646 18.43 5.17 0.34
C GLY A 646 18.13 3.78 -0.22
N CYS A 647 17.58 3.69 -1.44
CA CYS A 647 17.46 2.45 -2.18
C CYS A 647 18.83 1.82 -2.44
N LEU A 648 18.89 0.50 -2.36
CA LEU A 648 20.05 -0.24 -2.83
C LEU A 648 20.13 -0.19 -4.38
N PRO A 649 21.31 0.00 -4.96
CA PRO A 649 21.50 -0.13 -6.40
C PRO A 649 21.05 -1.51 -6.86
N THR A 650 20.20 -1.56 -7.89
CA THR A 650 19.67 -2.82 -8.41
C THR A 650 19.68 -2.85 -9.94
N PHE A 651 19.90 -4.03 -10.51
CA PHE A 651 19.95 -4.28 -11.95
C PHE A 651 19.26 -5.60 -12.27
N GLU A 652 18.56 -5.66 -13.41
CA GLU A 652 17.98 -6.90 -13.95
C GLU A 652 18.85 -7.39 -15.12
N LEU A 653 19.58 -8.49 -14.90
CA LEU A 653 20.61 -8.97 -15.81
C LEU A 653 20.30 -10.38 -16.33
N SER A 654 20.92 -10.73 -17.45
CA SER A 654 20.90 -12.07 -18.05
C SER A 654 22.27 -12.42 -18.66
N GLN A 655 22.47 -13.70 -18.90
CA GLN A 655 23.65 -14.18 -19.65
C GLN A 655 23.49 -13.93 -21.15
N ASN A 656 22.30 -14.21 -21.67
CA ASN A 656 22.02 -14.12 -23.11
C ASN A 656 21.45 -12.74 -23.48
N SER A 657 21.61 -12.36 -24.75
CA SER A 657 21.17 -11.11 -25.32
C SER A 657 19.65 -10.91 -25.27
N PRO A 658 19.14 -9.70 -24.97
CA PRO A 658 17.71 -9.38 -25.00
C PRO A 658 17.05 -9.58 -26.36
N THR A 659 17.82 -9.75 -27.44
CA THR A 659 17.27 -10.05 -28.78
C THR A 659 16.48 -11.36 -28.81
N LEU A 660 16.75 -12.30 -27.91
CA LEU A 660 15.99 -13.54 -27.79
C LEU A 660 14.55 -13.33 -27.30
N LEU A 661 14.27 -12.20 -26.65
CA LEU A 661 12.96 -11.87 -26.08
C LEU A 661 11.99 -11.26 -27.10
N GLN A 662 12.38 -10.99 -28.34
CA GLN A 662 11.57 -10.29 -29.35
C GLN A 662 10.22 -11.00 -29.67
N ASN A 663 10.11 -12.31 -29.44
CA ASN A 663 8.90 -13.08 -29.67
C ASN A 663 8.30 -13.64 -28.36
N THR A 664 8.39 -12.86 -27.32
CA THR A 664 7.83 -13.17 -25.99
C THR A 664 7.01 -12.01 -25.48
N ASP A 665 6.20 -12.21 -24.44
CA ASP A 665 5.47 -11.15 -23.75
C ASP A 665 6.41 -10.23 -22.93
N TYR A 666 7.70 -10.58 -22.77
CA TYR A 666 8.65 -9.86 -21.93
C TYR A 666 9.66 -9.02 -22.71
N THR A 667 9.15 -8.06 -23.46
CA THR A 667 9.99 -7.18 -24.32
C THR A 667 10.55 -5.96 -23.60
N ARG A 668 10.13 -5.71 -22.36
CA ARG A 668 10.62 -4.56 -21.57
C ARG A 668 12.10 -4.66 -21.23
N LEU A 669 12.66 -5.87 -21.17
CA LEU A 669 14.06 -6.12 -20.86
C LEU A 669 14.91 -5.96 -22.14
N PHE A 670 15.15 -4.73 -22.55
CA PHE A 670 15.84 -4.39 -23.80
C PHE A 670 17.37 -4.21 -23.65
N THR A 671 17.88 -4.17 -22.41
CA THR A 671 19.31 -4.07 -22.10
C THR A 671 19.58 -4.79 -20.77
N CYS A 672 20.13 -6.00 -20.85
CA CYS A 672 20.27 -6.86 -19.68
C CYS A 672 21.50 -7.77 -19.70
N GLU A 673 22.26 -7.81 -20.82
CA GLU A 673 23.38 -8.71 -20.95
C GLU A 673 24.47 -8.36 -19.91
N ASN A 674 24.79 -9.31 -19.02
CA ASN A 674 25.71 -9.07 -17.90
C ASN A 674 27.10 -8.60 -18.36
N GLU A 675 27.57 -9.10 -19.52
CA GLU A 675 28.87 -8.69 -20.06
C GLU A 675 28.93 -7.18 -20.35
N ASP A 676 27.82 -6.59 -20.81
CA ASP A 676 27.72 -5.14 -21.08
C ASP A 676 27.61 -4.28 -19.82
N TRP A 677 27.11 -4.86 -18.74
CA TRP A 677 26.77 -4.12 -17.52
C TRP A 677 27.75 -4.31 -16.37
N LYS A 678 28.47 -5.45 -16.29
CA LYS A 678 29.30 -5.85 -15.16
C LYS A 678 30.26 -4.77 -14.69
N GLU A 679 30.98 -4.11 -15.62
CA GLU A 679 31.94 -3.06 -15.25
C GLU A 679 31.25 -1.85 -14.65
N ARG A 680 30.10 -1.42 -15.21
CA ARG A 680 29.32 -0.26 -14.72
C ARG A 680 28.71 -0.55 -13.34
N VAL A 681 28.11 -1.73 -13.16
CA VAL A 681 27.55 -2.18 -11.89
C VAL A 681 28.62 -2.22 -10.82
N THR A 682 29.79 -2.83 -11.12
CA THR A 682 30.92 -2.90 -10.21
C THR A 682 31.44 -1.49 -9.83
N ALA A 683 31.59 -0.60 -10.79
CA ALA A 683 32.08 0.75 -10.54
C ALA A 683 31.10 1.53 -9.65
N LEU A 684 29.80 1.47 -9.93
CA LEU A 684 28.76 2.15 -9.13
C LEU A 684 28.69 1.59 -7.69
N TYR A 685 28.75 0.27 -7.55
CA TYR A 685 28.77 -0.35 -6.22
C TYR A 685 30.00 0.12 -5.40
N LYS A 686 31.19 0.14 -6.00
CA LYS A 686 32.40 0.62 -5.37
C LYS A 686 32.36 2.10 -5.02
N GLU A 687 31.71 2.93 -5.86
CA GLU A 687 31.45 4.34 -5.54
C GLU A 687 30.64 4.46 -4.24
N PHE A 688 29.54 3.71 -4.10
CA PHE A 688 28.72 3.73 -2.88
C PHE A 688 29.46 3.12 -1.66
N GLN A 689 30.17 2.01 -1.88
CA GLN A 689 30.95 1.33 -0.84
C GLN A 689 32.01 2.24 -0.21
N THR A 690 32.64 3.11 -1.00
CA THR A 690 33.72 3.98 -0.53
C THR A 690 33.24 5.40 -0.17
N GLY A 691 32.24 5.93 -0.89
CA GLY A 691 31.84 7.33 -0.78
C GLY A 691 30.59 7.60 0.04
N VAL A 692 29.74 6.61 0.27
CA VAL A 692 28.42 6.81 0.88
C VAL A 692 28.19 5.95 2.11
N TRP A 693 28.24 4.62 1.97
CA TRP A 693 27.85 3.70 3.04
C TRP A 693 28.71 3.81 4.31
N PRO A 694 30.02 4.11 4.28
CA PRO A 694 30.78 4.32 5.51
C PRO A 694 30.22 5.43 6.41
N TYR A 695 29.42 6.33 5.84
CA TYR A 695 28.83 7.46 6.54
C TYR A 695 27.34 7.29 6.85
N THR A 696 26.62 6.49 6.06
CA THR A 696 25.16 6.30 6.16
C THR A 696 24.77 4.97 6.79
N THR A 697 25.74 4.13 7.16
CA THR A 697 25.56 2.88 7.93
C THR A 697 26.47 2.88 9.15
N ASP A 698 26.15 2.11 10.17
CA ASP A 698 26.95 1.96 11.38
C ASP A 698 26.99 0.48 11.80
N GLY A 699 27.43 -0.40 10.98
CA GLY A 699 27.71 -1.85 11.19
C GLY A 699 27.01 -2.60 12.33
N SER A 700 26.63 -1.95 13.43
CA SER A 700 26.01 -2.54 14.61
C SER A 700 24.61 -1.98 14.90
N ASP A 701 24.39 -0.68 14.65
CA ASP A 701 23.14 -0.01 14.99
C ASP A 701 22.44 0.53 13.73
N PRO A 702 21.10 0.50 13.68
CA PRO A 702 20.36 1.08 12.57
C PRO A 702 20.58 2.59 12.46
N VAL A 703 21.00 3.05 11.29
CA VAL A 703 21.05 4.48 10.95
C VAL A 703 19.78 4.82 10.19
N TYR A 704 19.07 5.84 10.64
CA TYR A 704 17.78 6.26 10.05
C TYR A 704 17.92 7.59 9.31
N MET A 705 17.16 7.77 8.25
CA MET A 705 16.90 9.09 7.69
C MET A 705 15.99 9.86 8.65
N THR A 706 16.47 10.98 9.19
CA THR A 706 15.72 11.78 10.19
C THR A 706 15.12 13.04 9.62
N LYS A 707 15.74 13.63 8.59
CA LYS A 707 15.25 14.86 7.95
C LYS A 707 15.55 14.81 6.47
N HIS A 708 14.58 15.17 5.66
CA HIS A 708 14.73 15.47 4.26
C HIS A 708 14.29 16.93 4.04
N THR A 709 15.07 17.72 3.34
CA THR A 709 14.81 19.14 3.12
C THR A 709 15.02 19.48 1.65
N VAL A 710 14.02 20.04 1.02
CA VAL A 710 14.15 20.67 -0.29
C VAL A 710 14.74 22.07 -0.06
N LEU A 711 16.02 22.24 -0.36
CA LEU A 711 16.76 23.51 -0.20
C LEU A 711 16.38 24.52 -1.30
N GLU A 712 16.31 24.04 -2.53
CA GLU A 712 15.83 24.71 -3.74
C GLU A 712 15.20 23.65 -4.66
N PRO A 713 14.44 24.02 -5.69
CA PRO A 713 13.99 23.07 -6.69
C PRO A 713 15.16 22.23 -7.22
N ASP A 714 15.01 20.90 -7.18
CA ASP A 714 16.02 19.94 -7.62
C ASP A 714 17.37 20.01 -6.86
N PHE A 715 17.36 20.53 -5.61
CA PHE A 715 18.50 20.51 -4.71
C PHE A 715 18.02 20.17 -3.29
N VAL A 716 18.45 19.02 -2.77
CA VAL A 716 17.95 18.47 -1.51
C VAL A 716 19.05 18.13 -0.52
N LYS A 717 18.68 18.06 0.76
CA LYS A 717 19.55 17.65 1.86
C LYS A 717 18.86 16.58 2.68
N ILE A 718 19.58 15.51 2.98
CA ILE A 718 19.16 14.43 3.87
C ILE A 718 20.04 14.44 5.12
N LEU A 719 19.43 14.35 6.29
CA LEU A 719 20.14 14.12 7.56
C LEU A 719 19.87 12.71 8.07
N TYR A 720 20.93 12.10 8.56
CA TYR A 720 20.89 10.77 9.19
C TYR A 720 21.00 10.86 10.69
N SER A 721 20.51 9.86 11.41
CA SER A 721 20.50 9.80 12.89
C SER A 721 21.90 9.82 13.52
N ASN A 722 22.92 9.43 12.78
CA ASN A 722 24.32 9.50 13.21
C ASN A 722 24.97 10.88 12.99
N GLY A 723 24.23 11.85 12.46
CA GLY A 723 24.70 13.22 12.21
C GLY A 723 25.33 13.45 10.84
N THR A 724 25.35 12.44 9.96
CA THR A 724 25.77 12.60 8.56
C THR A 724 24.75 13.40 7.78
N ALA A 725 25.22 14.29 6.88
CA ALA A 725 24.41 15.00 5.91
C ALA A 725 24.78 14.56 4.48
N LEU A 726 23.78 14.34 3.64
CA LEU A 726 23.92 14.06 2.21
C LEU A 726 23.21 15.17 1.43
N TYR A 727 23.95 15.85 0.55
CA TYR A 727 23.42 16.86 -0.35
C TYR A 727 23.35 16.28 -1.76
N ILE A 728 22.24 16.49 -2.47
CA ILE A 728 22.03 15.99 -3.83
C ILE A 728 21.56 17.13 -4.71
N ASN A 729 22.28 17.35 -5.81
CA ASN A 729 22.00 18.38 -6.78
C ASN A 729 21.64 17.76 -8.14
N TYR A 730 20.37 17.80 -8.49
CA TYR A 730 19.86 17.33 -9.79
C TYR A 730 20.01 18.35 -10.92
N THR A 731 20.38 19.61 -10.58
CA THR A 731 20.43 20.70 -11.56
C THR A 731 21.69 20.62 -12.45
N ALA A 732 21.65 21.29 -13.59
CA ALA A 732 22.78 21.38 -14.52
C ALA A 732 23.87 22.40 -14.11
N SER A 733 23.82 22.96 -12.89
CA SER A 733 24.80 23.92 -12.37
C SER A 733 25.15 23.59 -10.92
N SER A 734 26.34 23.98 -10.47
CA SER A 734 26.73 23.81 -9.08
C SER A 734 25.81 24.60 -8.14
N LYS A 735 25.49 24.01 -6.98
CA LYS A 735 24.68 24.60 -5.92
C LYS A 735 25.45 24.70 -4.63
N THR A 736 25.10 25.66 -3.78
CA THR A 736 25.78 25.87 -2.49
C THR A 736 24.74 26.08 -1.38
N ALA A 737 24.85 25.29 -0.31
CA ALA A 737 24.06 25.43 0.92
C ALA A 737 24.92 25.05 2.12
N ASP A 738 24.68 25.66 3.29
CA ASP A 738 25.40 25.39 4.56
C ASP A 738 26.93 25.46 4.41
N GLY A 739 27.45 26.30 3.48
CA GLY A 739 28.89 26.40 3.18
C GLY A 739 29.45 25.25 2.33
N GLN A 740 28.61 24.32 1.88
CA GLN A 740 28.99 23.19 1.03
C GLN A 740 28.60 23.47 -0.43
N THR A 741 29.48 23.12 -1.37
CA THR A 741 29.22 23.26 -2.80
C THR A 741 29.13 21.89 -3.45
N VAL A 742 28.04 21.62 -4.14
CA VAL A 742 27.75 20.36 -4.86
C VAL A 742 27.78 20.61 -6.35
N GLY A 743 28.50 19.78 -7.11
CA GLY A 743 28.59 19.85 -8.57
C GLY A 743 27.22 19.68 -9.25
N ALA A 744 27.17 19.99 -10.55
CA ALA A 744 25.99 19.75 -11.40
C ALA A 744 25.74 18.24 -11.56
N GLY A 745 24.51 17.77 -11.31
CA GLY A 745 24.16 16.35 -11.43
C GLY A 745 24.98 15.44 -10.50
N ASP A 746 25.29 15.90 -9.27
CA ASP A 746 26.23 15.27 -8.37
C ASP A 746 25.71 15.28 -6.91
N TYR A 747 26.46 14.67 -6.00
CA TYR A 747 26.13 14.61 -4.59
C TYR A 747 27.35 14.90 -3.70
N LEU A 748 27.13 15.19 -2.43
CA LEU A 748 28.18 15.39 -1.42
C LEU A 748 27.76 14.81 -0.08
N VAL A 749 28.61 13.96 0.48
CA VAL A 749 28.45 13.42 1.84
C VAL A 749 29.30 14.22 2.81
N VAL A 750 28.72 14.66 3.90
CA VAL A 750 29.39 15.38 4.98
C VAL A 750 29.20 14.61 6.29
N GLY A 751 30.26 13.97 6.78
CA GLY A 751 30.24 13.23 8.04
C GLY A 751 30.16 14.15 9.27
N LYS A 752 29.84 13.56 10.42
CA LYS A 752 29.68 14.23 11.74
C LYS A 752 30.86 15.14 12.14
N GLU A 753 32.07 14.87 11.67
CA GLU A 753 33.30 15.64 12.03
C GLU A 753 33.64 16.73 10.99
N GLY A 754 32.76 17.01 10.03
CA GLY A 754 33.01 17.99 8.98
C GLY A 754 34.10 17.58 7.97
N VAL A 755 34.48 16.31 7.98
CA VAL A 755 35.43 15.75 7.02
C VAL A 755 34.68 15.37 5.74
N THR A 756 34.94 16.11 4.68
CA THR A 756 34.59 15.72 3.31
C THR A 756 35.53 14.58 2.88
N PRO A 757 35.06 13.49 2.30
CA PRO A 757 35.91 12.41 1.79
C PRO A 757 36.88 12.86 0.71
#